data_f0e27e6035851511e2e4e5b920519ecd
#
_entry.id   f0e27e6035851511e2e4e5b920519ecd
#
_cell.length_a   1.000
_cell.length_b   1.000
_cell.length_c   1.000
_cell.angle_alpha   90.00
_cell.angle_beta   90.00
_cell.angle_gamma   90.00
#
_symmetry.space_group_name_H-M   'P 1'
#
loop_
_entity.id
_entity.type
_entity.pdbx_description
1 polymer ?
#
loop_
_entity_poly.entity_id
_entity_poly.type
_entity_poly.pdbx_seq_one_letter_code
_entity_poly.pdbx_strand_id
1 'polypeptide(L)'
;MALPVSLKVVAVSSSGGAAPLDVVARAPSAELDLADAARLSPDEVLSRLGSGPDGLSSADVAERLRQFGPNALGTHRVRATAVLLRQIRNPILILLLGAALVSALTGGGTNAVIIAVIVALSVGLGFVNEYRAEVAMAALRAQIRQEAEVRRDGRASRVPETNLVPGDVVSLRIGDLVPADLRLLKVDALECDEGLLTGESMPVAKSVAPIADPQPQDQPGCAFMGTIVHQGSALGVVVRTGGRTAFGQIAAGLAEKHSQTAFEAGLSRFSRFLFTVAAALTAFIFIVNVALSRPLIDALLFSLAIAVGIAPEMMPAIVTVSLSAGSKALAAKKVLVKRLVAIEDLGNIEILFTDKTGTLTEGVITFEQALDPDGRDSDHPLLLGLVCNEATVTAGGPVGGNALDQALWSARAAAGEGVATTAGAYQRLGVLPFDHERQLSSVLVKDPGGQPLVITKGAPEVVLDRCVNVPDGARPALQALFSEGARVVAVAARPAEGLATLTAADEHGLALAGFLTFADRPKADAGTAIAQLERLAVQVKIITGDNGLVAAKVCSEIGIDCAGVLNGAEVESLDDDHLEAAILTTTVFARTGPDQKSRIIKVARRTGKDVAFLGDGVNDAVALHHADVGISVDSGTDVAKEAADVVLLEKDLGVLAEGVMEGRRIFANTMKYVLMATSSNFGNMFSAAGASVFLSFLPMLPSQILLNNLLYNTGQLAIPTDRVDPEALARPAAWDMKFIRRFMSVFGPVSSIFDFLTFWMMLSVLHAGPTEFRTGWFVESIATQTLVVYVIRTRRIPFFKSRPSLPMLLVPTGAALVGAILPYTGLANLLGFTPLPTAFFLLLFAMVVVYLLLVELAKTRFYRTPHARSPRPATSHAERLERLIRRRASRFIRHPGPRDGDSSSTRDPDVGL
;
A
#
# COMPACT_ATOMS: atom_id res chain seq x y z
N MET A 1 44.57 27.93 -4.15
CA MET A 1 45.13 28.48 -2.91
C MET A 1 44.46 27.74 -1.75
N ALA A 2 45.12 26.68 -1.31
CA ALA A 2 44.68 25.76 -0.30
C ALA A 2 45.31 26.08 1.05
N LEU A 3 44.58 26.00 2.12
CA LEU A 3 45.11 25.98 3.47
C LEU A 3 44.58 24.75 4.18
N PRO A 4 45.45 23.92 4.75
CA PRO A 4 45.07 22.75 5.51
C PRO A 4 44.90 23.06 7.00
N VAL A 5 43.87 22.56 7.64
CA VAL A 5 43.68 22.55 9.09
C VAL A 5 44.28 21.25 9.63
N SER A 6 45.35 21.37 10.37
CA SER A 6 46.07 20.31 11.06
C SER A 6 45.48 20.12 12.45
N LEU A 7 45.02 18.92 12.76
CA LEU A 7 44.64 18.47 14.11
C LEU A 7 45.90 17.93 14.82
N LYS A 8 46.33 18.63 15.88
CA LYS A 8 47.38 18.17 16.80
C LYS A 8 46.77 17.19 17.80
N VAL A 9 47.28 15.97 17.78
CA VAL A 9 47.16 14.99 18.88
C VAL A 9 48.18 15.35 19.94
N VAL A 10 47.74 15.65 21.15
CA VAL A 10 48.59 15.82 22.32
C VAL A 10 48.57 14.49 23.09
N ALA A 11 49.70 13.81 23.07
CA ALA A 11 49.98 12.68 23.96
C ALA A 11 50.44 13.21 25.31
N VAL A 12 49.72 12.84 26.37
CA VAL A 12 50.19 13.07 27.75
C VAL A 12 50.56 11.72 28.34
N SER A 13 51.85 11.57 28.58
CA SER A 13 52.42 10.50 29.40
C SER A 13 52.32 10.88 30.89
N SER A 14 51.79 10.04 31.71
CA SER A 14 52.03 10.13 33.16
C SER A 14 52.20 8.74 33.77
N SER A 15 53.34 8.57 34.33
CA SER A 15 53.77 7.51 35.26
C SER A 15 53.17 7.75 36.65
N GLY A 16 52.75 6.71 37.32
CA GLY A 16 52.80 6.68 38.78
C GLY A 16 51.60 6.10 39.53
N GLY A 17 51.82 5.00 40.20
CA GLY A 17 51.17 4.67 41.47
C GLY A 17 49.88 3.87 41.51
N ALA A 18 49.97 2.58 41.76
CA ALA A 18 48.85 1.73 42.09
C ALA A 18 48.34 2.00 43.52
N ALA A 19 47.03 2.32 43.60
CA ALA A 19 46.26 2.21 44.84
C ALA A 19 45.06 1.25 44.61
N PRO A 20 44.53 0.53 45.60
CA PRO A 20 43.55 -0.53 45.39
C PRO A 20 42.22 0.06 44.89
N LEU A 21 41.67 -0.55 43.83
CA LEU A 21 40.42 -0.17 43.27
C LEU A 21 39.28 -0.59 44.23
N ASP A 22 38.72 0.40 44.90
CA ASP A 22 37.34 0.28 45.46
C ASP A 22 36.40 -0.01 44.25
N VAL A 23 35.63 -1.07 44.38
CA VAL A 23 34.55 -1.39 43.43
C VAL A 23 33.45 -0.34 43.61
N VAL A 24 33.60 0.79 42.96
CA VAL A 24 32.51 1.73 42.78
C VAL A 24 31.49 1.02 41.90
N ALA A 25 30.33 0.68 42.47
CA ALA A 25 29.18 0.20 41.72
C ALA A 25 28.89 1.19 40.57
N ARG A 26 29.22 0.78 39.33
CA ARG A 26 28.95 1.54 38.14
C ARG A 26 27.45 1.72 38.04
N ALA A 27 26.95 2.95 37.99
CA ALA A 27 25.57 3.22 37.72
C ALA A 27 25.12 2.39 36.48
N PRO A 28 23.94 1.78 36.49
CA PRO A 28 23.51 0.92 35.39
C PRO A 28 23.58 1.69 34.06
N SER A 29 24.47 1.26 33.16
CA SER A 29 24.55 1.84 31.82
C SER A 29 23.34 1.30 31.03
N ALA A 30 22.39 2.16 30.76
CA ALA A 30 21.19 1.82 29.98
C ALA A 30 21.49 1.44 28.49
N GLU A 31 22.74 1.29 28.13
CA GLU A 31 23.18 0.94 26.79
C GLU A 31 24.01 -0.34 26.84
N LEU A 32 23.44 -1.41 26.27
CA LEU A 32 24.07 -2.73 26.19
C LEU A 32 24.11 -3.13 24.70
N ASP A 33 25.26 -3.70 24.27
CA ASP A 33 25.33 -4.29 22.94
C ASP A 33 24.54 -5.60 22.90
N LEU A 34 23.92 -5.90 21.75
CA LEU A 34 23.12 -7.13 21.59
C LEU A 34 24.00 -8.39 21.70
N ALA A 35 25.20 -8.36 21.16
CA ALA A 35 26.18 -9.45 21.31
C ALA A 35 26.60 -9.64 22.77
N ASP A 36 26.78 -8.56 23.53
CA ASP A 36 27.04 -8.67 24.97
C ASP A 36 25.82 -9.18 25.73
N ALA A 37 24.60 -8.76 25.34
CA ALA A 37 23.37 -9.27 25.92
C ALA A 37 23.19 -10.78 25.67
N ALA A 38 23.61 -11.28 24.50
CA ALA A 38 23.55 -12.71 24.18
C ALA A 38 24.51 -13.59 25.03
N ARG A 39 25.61 -13.00 25.52
CA ARG A 39 26.58 -13.66 26.38
C ARG A 39 26.14 -13.74 27.83
N LEU A 40 25.24 -12.89 28.26
CA LEU A 40 24.79 -12.75 29.63
C LEU A 40 23.56 -13.61 29.90
N SER A 41 23.40 -14.02 31.16
CA SER A 41 22.15 -14.60 31.61
C SER A 41 21.01 -13.58 31.62
N PRO A 42 19.74 -14.00 31.53
CA PRO A 42 18.60 -13.11 31.57
C PRO A 42 18.60 -12.13 32.77
N ASP A 43 18.95 -12.61 33.96
CA ASP A 43 18.99 -11.80 35.19
C ASP A 43 20.11 -10.74 35.15
N GLU A 44 21.27 -11.09 34.61
CA GLU A 44 22.38 -10.14 34.42
C GLU A 44 22.01 -9.02 33.41
N VAL A 45 21.30 -9.36 32.36
CA VAL A 45 20.85 -8.37 31.39
C VAL A 45 19.82 -7.42 32.01
N LEU A 46 18.83 -7.94 32.74
CA LEU A 46 17.87 -7.12 33.46
C LEU A 46 18.57 -6.17 34.44
N SER A 47 19.53 -6.69 35.22
CA SER A 47 20.32 -5.89 36.19
C SER A 47 21.11 -4.77 35.47
N ARG A 48 21.81 -5.10 34.37
CA ARG A 48 22.58 -4.08 33.59
C ARG A 48 21.72 -3.01 32.94
N LEU A 49 20.54 -3.38 32.47
CA LEU A 49 19.58 -2.45 31.94
C LEU A 49 18.82 -1.67 33.02
N GLY A 50 19.05 -1.96 34.31
CA GLY A 50 18.32 -1.35 35.40
C GLY A 50 16.81 -1.60 35.31
N SER A 51 16.46 -2.84 34.96
CA SER A 51 15.08 -3.33 34.85
C SER A 51 14.88 -4.57 35.71
N GLY A 52 13.65 -5.02 35.87
CA GLY A 52 13.29 -6.22 36.58
C GLY A 52 12.23 -7.05 35.89
N PRO A 53 11.85 -8.22 36.43
CA PRO A 53 10.78 -9.06 35.89
C PRO A 53 9.43 -8.35 35.79
N ASP A 54 9.21 -7.33 36.62
CA ASP A 54 8.00 -6.50 36.66
C ASP A 54 8.05 -5.30 35.68
N GLY A 55 9.14 -5.17 34.91
CA GLY A 55 9.39 -4.12 33.96
C GLY A 55 9.86 -2.80 34.57
N LEU A 56 9.92 -1.76 33.76
CA LEU A 56 10.31 -0.40 34.16
C LEU A 56 9.16 0.35 34.82
N SER A 57 9.50 1.32 35.66
CA SER A 57 8.51 2.29 36.12
C SER A 57 8.15 3.30 35.05
N SER A 58 6.96 3.86 35.12
CA SER A 58 6.53 4.90 34.16
C SER A 58 7.42 6.15 34.15
N ALA A 59 8.08 6.45 35.28
CA ALA A 59 9.03 7.55 35.40
C ALA A 59 10.33 7.25 34.63
N ASP A 60 10.86 6.04 34.77
CA ASP A 60 12.08 5.57 34.07
C ASP A 60 11.86 5.53 32.56
N VAL A 61 10.69 5.08 32.14
CA VAL A 61 10.31 5.07 30.70
C VAL A 61 10.33 6.48 30.11
N ALA A 62 9.74 7.47 30.83
CA ALA A 62 9.72 8.85 30.35
C ALA A 62 11.13 9.45 30.24
N GLU A 63 12.04 9.11 31.17
CA GLU A 63 13.44 9.53 31.12
C GLU A 63 14.20 8.87 29.98
N ARG A 64 14.05 7.55 29.81
CA ARG A 64 14.69 6.78 28.74
C ARG A 64 14.19 7.19 27.36
N LEU A 65 12.90 7.52 27.21
CA LEU A 65 12.36 8.01 25.95
C LEU A 65 12.97 9.37 25.55
N ARG A 66 13.28 10.24 26.54
CA ARG A 66 14.03 11.48 26.28
C ARG A 66 15.47 11.22 25.90
N GLN A 67 16.12 10.22 26.53
CA GLN A 67 17.53 9.89 26.31
C GLN A 67 17.74 9.15 24.98
N PHE A 68 16.95 8.13 24.69
CA PHE A 68 17.13 7.24 23.55
C PHE A 68 16.31 7.66 22.32
N GLY A 69 15.28 8.50 22.52
CA GLY A 69 14.33 8.87 21.48
C GLY A 69 13.29 7.76 21.20
N PRO A 70 12.38 7.99 20.26
CA PRO A 70 11.37 7.01 19.89
C PRO A 70 11.98 5.80 19.19
N ASN A 71 11.37 4.64 19.38
CA ASN A 71 11.69 3.41 18.66
C ASN A 71 11.17 3.52 17.21
N ALA A 72 11.91 4.21 16.35
CA ALA A 72 11.55 4.45 14.97
C ALA A 72 12.81 4.54 14.11
N LEU A 73 12.75 4.00 12.88
CA LEU A 73 13.86 3.99 11.93
C LEU A 73 14.05 5.34 11.24
N GLY A 74 13.11 6.25 11.35
CA GLY A 74 13.18 7.60 10.80
C GLY A 74 11.92 8.39 11.09
N THR A 75 12.07 9.68 11.34
CA THR A 75 10.93 10.59 11.44
C THR A 75 10.70 11.26 10.09
N HIS A 76 9.67 10.88 9.39
CA HIS A 76 9.21 11.59 8.20
C HIS A 76 8.55 12.92 8.63
N ARG A 77 9.38 13.93 8.89
CA ARG A 77 8.89 15.30 9.03
C ARG A 77 8.79 15.94 7.65
N VAL A 78 7.57 16.32 7.27
CA VAL A 78 7.37 17.13 6.06
C VAL A 78 8.14 18.44 6.23
N ARG A 79 9.17 18.63 5.42
CA ARG A 79 9.97 19.86 5.42
C ARG A 79 9.45 20.79 4.32
N ALA A 80 8.86 21.91 4.70
CA ALA A 80 8.37 22.93 3.78
C ALA A 80 9.45 23.37 2.76
N THR A 81 10.72 23.47 3.22
CA THR A 81 11.86 23.83 2.36
C THR A 81 12.14 22.79 1.27
N ALA A 82 11.97 21.50 1.56
CA ALA A 82 12.18 20.44 0.59
C ALA A 82 11.11 20.45 -0.49
N VAL A 83 9.86 20.69 -0.11
CA VAL A 83 8.74 20.83 -1.05
C VAL A 83 8.94 22.05 -1.95
N LEU A 84 9.29 23.19 -1.37
CA LEU A 84 9.56 24.42 -2.14
C LEU A 84 10.73 24.23 -3.13
N LEU A 85 11.81 23.59 -2.68
CA LEU A 85 12.98 23.37 -3.52
C LEU A 85 12.68 22.43 -4.71
N ARG A 86 11.77 21.48 -4.54
CA ARG A 86 11.29 20.60 -5.61
C ARG A 86 10.56 21.38 -6.70
N GLN A 87 9.72 22.34 -6.32
CA GLN A 87 9.02 23.23 -7.25
C GLN A 87 9.99 24.09 -8.06
N ILE A 88 10.98 24.68 -7.40
CA ILE A 88 11.98 25.58 -8.04
C ILE A 88 12.94 24.79 -8.96
N ARG A 89 13.22 23.51 -8.69
CA ARG A 89 14.12 22.67 -9.50
C ARG A 89 13.56 22.24 -10.86
N ASN A 90 12.40 22.75 -11.25
CA ASN A 90 11.85 22.50 -12.60
C ASN A 90 12.80 23.15 -13.66
N PRO A 91 13.38 22.35 -14.58
CA PRO A 91 14.34 22.88 -15.56
C PRO A 91 13.78 24.00 -16.44
N ILE A 92 12.49 23.93 -16.79
CA ILE A 92 11.83 24.92 -17.64
C ILE A 92 11.68 26.24 -16.88
N LEU A 93 11.33 26.20 -15.57
CA LEU A 93 11.26 27.40 -14.75
C LEU A 93 12.64 28.03 -14.53
N ILE A 94 13.67 27.23 -14.35
CA ILE A 94 15.05 27.73 -14.24
C ILE A 94 15.46 28.44 -15.52
N LEU A 95 15.18 27.84 -16.68
CA LEU A 95 15.47 28.46 -17.97
C LEU A 95 14.69 29.76 -18.19
N LEU A 96 13.41 29.77 -17.82
CA LEU A 96 12.55 30.97 -17.93
C LEU A 96 13.05 32.10 -17.02
N LEU A 97 13.41 31.78 -15.77
CA LEU A 97 13.98 32.76 -14.84
C LEU A 97 15.35 33.29 -15.34
N GLY A 98 16.17 32.40 -15.91
CA GLY A 98 17.42 32.78 -16.54
C GLY A 98 17.21 33.74 -17.73
N ALA A 99 16.26 33.44 -18.60
CA ALA A 99 15.91 34.30 -19.72
C ALA A 99 15.30 35.63 -19.27
N ALA A 100 14.48 35.62 -18.22
CA ALA A 100 13.93 36.84 -17.62
C ALA A 100 15.04 37.72 -17.01
N LEU A 101 16.05 37.12 -16.37
CA LEU A 101 17.21 37.84 -15.86
C LEU A 101 18.01 38.49 -16.98
N VAL A 102 18.25 37.76 -18.08
CA VAL A 102 18.92 38.33 -19.27
C VAL A 102 18.08 39.48 -19.86
N SER A 103 16.75 39.33 -19.95
CA SER A 103 15.84 40.40 -20.39
C SER A 103 15.95 41.64 -19.48
N ALA A 104 16.03 41.44 -18.18
CA ALA A 104 16.20 42.54 -17.23
C ALA A 104 17.51 43.30 -17.45
N LEU A 105 18.59 42.60 -17.69
CA LEU A 105 19.93 43.18 -17.96
C LEU A 105 20.02 43.91 -19.30
N THR A 106 19.16 43.58 -20.26
CA THR A 106 19.12 44.17 -21.60
C THR A 106 18.08 45.26 -21.78
N GLY A 107 17.46 45.75 -20.69
CA GLY A 107 16.54 46.88 -20.67
C GLY A 107 15.06 46.50 -20.54
N GLY A 108 14.70 45.21 -20.54
CA GLY A 108 13.32 44.70 -20.37
C GLY A 108 12.89 44.51 -18.91
N GLY A 109 13.36 45.35 -17.99
CA GLY A 109 13.19 45.19 -16.55
C GLY A 109 11.75 45.00 -16.07
N THR A 110 10.81 45.78 -16.64
CA THR A 110 9.36 45.64 -16.28
C THR A 110 8.81 44.27 -16.60
N ASN A 111 9.05 43.77 -17.82
CA ASN A 111 8.60 42.44 -18.24
C ASN A 111 9.23 41.33 -17.37
N ALA A 112 10.53 41.45 -17.03
CA ALA A 112 11.21 40.51 -16.20
C ALA A 112 10.60 40.42 -14.78
N VAL A 113 10.27 41.58 -14.19
CA VAL A 113 9.58 41.63 -12.88
C VAL A 113 8.20 40.99 -12.94
N ILE A 114 7.42 41.27 -13.97
CA ILE A 114 6.08 40.66 -14.14
C ILE A 114 6.19 39.15 -14.26
N ILE A 115 7.12 38.66 -15.09
CA ILE A 115 7.39 37.22 -15.24
C ILE A 115 7.78 36.60 -13.89
N ALA A 116 8.69 37.24 -13.16
CA ALA A 116 9.14 36.76 -11.85
C ALA A 116 7.99 36.70 -10.83
N VAL A 117 7.10 37.70 -10.81
CA VAL A 117 5.91 37.72 -9.93
C VAL A 117 4.95 36.59 -10.30
N ILE A 118 4.63 36.38 -11.58
CA ILE A 118 3.72 35.32 -12.02
C ILE A 118 4.32 33.96 -11.72
N VAL A 119 5.59 33.75 -11.98
CA VAL A 119 6.30 32.51 -11.61
C VAL A 119 6.26 32.27 -10.10
N ALA A 120 6.52 33.31 -9.30
CA ALA A 120 6.45 33.19 -7.85
C ALA A 120 5.04 32.83 -7.36
N LEU A 121 3.99 33.38 -7.96
CA LEU A 121 2.60 33.00 -7.68
C LEU A 121 2.30 31.56 -8.09
N SER A 122 2.77 31.11 -9.26
CA SER A 122 2.58 29.74 -9.73
C SER A 122 3.31 28.73 -8.85
N VAL A 123 4.57 28.99 -8.50
CA VAL A 123 5.36 28.19 -7.56
C VAL A 123 4.72 28.19 -6.16
N GLY A 124 4.24 29.35 -5.71
CA GLY A 124 3.54 29.50 -4.43
C GLY A 124 2.26 28.66 -4.37
N LEU A 125 1.46 28.69 -5.43
CA LEU A 125 0.24 27.88 -5.55
C LEU A 125 0.57 26.36 -5.55
N GLY A 126 1.54 25.94 -6.34
CA GLY A 126 2.03 24.57 -6.37
C GLY A 126 2.54 24.12 -4.99
N PHE A 127 3.37 24.94 -4.35
CA PHE A 127 3.89 24.69 -3.01
C PHE A 127 2.80 24.53 -1.95
N VAL A 128 1.82 25.44 -1.89
CA VAL A 128 0.73 25.38 -0.89
C VAL A 128 -0.07 24.09 -1.07
N ASN A 129 -0.38 23.73 -2.30
CA ASN A 129 -1.16 22.51 -2.58
C ASN A 129 -0.37 21.25 -2.24
N GLU A 130 0.88 21.13 -2.66
CA GLU A 130 1.72 19.97 -2.38
C GLU A 130 2.03 19.85 -0.88
N TYR A 131 2.36 20.96 -0.22
CA TYR A 131 2.64 20.97 1.21
C TYR A 131 1.43 20.55 2.04
N ARG A 132 0.24 21.10 1.74
CA ARG A 132 -1.01 20.70 2.41
C ARG A 132 -1.32 19.22 2.22
N ALA A 133 -1.09 18.70 1.03
CA ALA A 133 -1.30 17.29 0.72
C ALA A 133 -0.31 16.39 1.47
N GLU A 134 0.99 16.74 1.51
CA GLU A 134 1.99 16.00 2.27
C GLU A 134 1.73 16.02 3.79
N VAL A 135 1.32 17.17 4.35
CA VAL A 135 0.94 17.28 5.77
C VAL A 135 -0.28 16.43 6.10
N ALA A 136 -1.31 16.47 5.25
CA ALA A 136 -2.50 15.63 5.44
C ALA A 136 -2.15 14.14 5.39
N MET A 137 -1.23 13.76 4.50
CA MET A 137 -0.73 12.40 4.36
C MET A 137 0.08 11.95 5.58
N ALA A 138 0.96 12.80 6.09
CA ALA A 138 1.73 12.52 7.30
C ALA A 138 0.80 12.30 8.52
N ALA A 139 -0.27 13.10 8.63
CA ALA A 139 -1.26 12.96 9.69
C ALA A 139 -2.04 11.63 9.59
N LEU A 140 -2.37 11.16 8.38
CA LEU A 140 -3.04 9.87 8.17
C LEU A 140 -2.12 8.69 8.51
N ARG A 141 -0.84 8.74 8.10
CA ARG A 141 0.14 7.72 8.46
C ARG A 141 0.36 7.61 9.97
N ALA A 142 0.27 8.71 10.70
CA ALA A 142 0.38 8.73 12.15
C ALA A 142 -0.79 8.03 12.87
N GLN A 143 -1.88 7.73 12.19
CA GLN A 143 -3.00 6.95 12.75
C GLN A 143 -2.76 5.44 12.72
N ILE A 144 -1.80 4.95 11.92
CA ILE A 144 -1.37 3.55 11.91
C ILE A 144 -0.45 3.38 13.12
N ARG A 145 -1.00 2.94 14.25
CA ARG A 145 -0.23 2.64 15.45
C ARG A 145 -0.08 1.12 15.55
N GLN A 146 1.15 0.67 15.53
CA GLN A 146 1.48 -0.69 15.98
C GLN A 146 1.68 -0.62 17.48
N GLU A 147 1.14 -1.60 18.20
CA GLU A 147 1.19 -1.68 19.66
C GLU A 147 1.89 -2.96 20.08
N ALA A 148 2.79 -2.84 21.04
CA ALA A 148 3.43 -3.98 21.69
C ALA A 148 2.84 -4.19 23.08
N GLU A 149 2.71 -5.46 23.49
CA GLU A 149 2.32 -5.82 24.87
C GLU A 149 3.55 -5.78 25.76
N VAL A 150 3.58 -4.83 26.68
CA VAL A 150 4.69 -4.61 27.60
C VAL A 150 4.26 -4.77 29.05
N ARG A 151 5.22 -5.17 29.91
CA ARG A 151 5.06 -5.14 31.35
C ARG A 151 5.78 -3.91 31.92
N ARG A 152 5.01 -3.01 32.56
CA ARG A 152 5.49 -1.82 33.26
C ARG A 152 4.76 -1.69 34.60
N ASP A 153 5.45 -1.22 35.61
CA ASP A 153 4.88 -1.11 36.98
C ASP A 153 4.20 -2.42 37.47
N GLY A 154 4.74 -3.59 37.06
CA GLY A 154 4.19 -4.90 37.37
C GLY A 154 2.90 -5.30 36.62
N ARG A 155 2.43 -4.47 35.69
CA ARG A 155 1.19 -4.71 34.93
C ARG A 155 1.46 -4.83 33.43
N ALA A 156 0.76 -5.78 32.78
CA ALA A 156 0.75 -5.87 31.34
C ALA A 156 -0.14 -4.74 30.74
N SER A 157 0.37 -4.06 29.74
CA SER A 157 -0.35 -3.01 29.03
C SER A 157 0.10 -2.95 27.56
N ARG A 158 -0.80 -2.53 26.65
CA ARG A 158 -0.44 -2.27 25.26
C ARG A 158 0.06 -0.84 25.13
N VAL A 159 1.21 -0.67 24.50
CA VAL A 159 1.79 0.64 24.24
C VAL A 159 2.19 0.74 22.77
N PRO A 160 2.14 1.94 22.17
CA PRO A 160 2.68 2.13 20.82
C PRO A 160 4.15 1.69 20.74
N GLU A 161 4.51 0.91 19.72
CA GLU A 161 5.89 0.41 19.55
C GLU A 161 6.93 1.53 19.57
N THR A 162 6.55 2.71 19.05
CA THR A 162 7.41 3.90 19.06
C THR A 162 7.79 4.38 20.46
N ASN A 163 7.06 3.95 21.49
CA ASN A 163 7.28 4.32 22.89
C ASN A 163 8.06 3.27 23.66
N LEU A 164 8.59 2.24 22.96
CA LEU A 164 9.49 1.25 23.58
C LEU A 164 10.85 1.87 23.87
N VAL A 165 11.40 1.49 25.01
CA VAL A 165 12.74 1.93 25.45
C VAL A 165 13.58 0.75 25.92
N PRO A 166 14.90 0.82 25.86
CA PRO A 166 15.77 -0.22 26.42
C PRO A 166 15.43 -0.48 27.89
N GLY A 167 15.22 -1.77 28.24
CA GLY A 167 14.77 -2.22 29.56
C GLY A 167 13.29 -2.53 29.68
N ASP A 168 12.44 -2.19 28.69
CA ASP A 168 11.05 -2.66 28.65
C ASP A 168 10.99 -4.18 28.54
N VAL A 169 10.04 -4.80 29.22
CA VAL A 169 9.76 -6.24 29.12
C VAL A 169 8.57 -6.44 28.18
N VAL A 170 8.83 -7.10 27.04
CA VAL A 170 7.85 -7.30 25.94
C VAL A 170 7.40 -8.76 25.92
N SER A 171 6.12 -8.99 25.70
CA SER A 171 5.54 -10.31 25.45
C SER A 171 5.44 -10.53 23.94
N LEU A 172 5.90 -11.68 23.46
CA LEU A 172 5.81 -12.11 22.06
C LEU A 172 4.90 -13.32 21.94
N ARG A 173 4.06 -13.35 20.91
CA ARG A 173 3.16 -14.46 20.58
C ARG A 173 3.23 -14.76 19.09
N ILE A 174 2.75 -15.93 18.72
CA ILE A 174 2.65 -16.32 17.31
C ILE A 174 1.96 -15.23 16.46
N GLY A 175 2.60 -14.83 15.36
CA GLY A 175 2.11 -13.81 14.46
C GLY A 175 2.47 -12.37 14.83
N ASP A 176 3.16 -12.16 15.96
CA ASP A 176 3.69 -10.85 16.33
C ASP A 176 4.93 -10.53 15.49
N LEU A 177 5.07 -9.25 15.19
CA LEU A 177 6.32 -8.70 14.69
C LEU A 177 7.17 -8.30 15.90
N VAL A 178 8.42 -8.73 15.94
CA VAL A 178 9.32 -8.34 17.02
C VAL A 178 9.57 -6.82 16.96
N PRO A 179 9.15 -6.04 17.98
CA PRO A 179 9.06 -4.59 17.87
C PRO A 179 10.39 -3.86 18.09
N ALA A 180 11.40 -4.54 18.65
CA ALA A 180 12.73 -4.01 18.95
C ALA A 180 13.71 -5.18 19.06
N ASP A 181 15.02 -4.94 19.18
CA ASP A 181 15.94 -6.03 19.48
C ASP A 181 15.81 -6.42 20.95
N LEU A 182 15.48 -7.67 21.19
CA LEU A 182 15.16 -8.23 22.51
C LEU A 182 16.19 -9.27 22.94
N ARG A 183 16.53 -9.31 24.22
CA ARG A 183 17.11 -10.48 24.88
C ARG A 183 15.98 -11.29 25.51
N LEU A 184 15.89 -12.58 25.18
CA LEU A 184 14.83 -13.45 25.63
C LEU A 184 15.05 -13.83 27.09
N LEU A 185 13.99 -13.67 27.91
CA LEU A 185 13.97 -13.98 29.35
C LEU A 185 13.31 -15.32 29.62
N LYS A 186 12.27 -15.62 28.86
CA LYS A 186 11.51 -16.88 28.91
C LYS A 186 11.08 -17.24 27.50
N VAL A 187 11.20 -18.50 27.15
CA VAL A 187 10.85 -19.05 25.84
C VAL A 187 9.98 -20.28 26.03
N ASP A 188 8.91 -20.35 25.24
CA ASP A 188 8.01 -21.50 25.19
C ASP A 188 7.85 -21.89 23.69
N ALA A 189 8.71 -22.82 23.25
CA ALA A 189 8.80 -23.30 21.89
C ALA A 189 8.81 -22.18 20.82
N LEU A 190 9.53 -21.07 21.08
CA LEU A 190 9.58 -19.92 20.17
C LEU A 190 10.43 -20.24 18.94
N GLU A 191 9.89 -19.98 17.77
CA GLU A 191 10.59 -19.92 16.50
C GLU A 191 10.35 -18.57 15.81
N CYS A 192 11.41 -17.95 15.29
CA CYS A 192 11.34 -16.67 14.59
C CYS A 192 11.79 -16.83 13.14
N ASP A 193 11.03 -16.27 12.20
CA ASP A 193 11.46 -16.08 10.82
C ASP A 193 12.41 -14.88 10.76
N GLU A 194 13.69 -15.16 10.58
CA GLU A 194 14.78 -14.19 10.49
C GLU A 194 15.26 -13.98 9.05
N GLY A 195 14.55 -14.50 8.07
CA GLY A 195 14.92 -14.42 6.65
C GLY A 195 15.18 -13.01 6.13
N LEU A 196 14.61 -12.00 6.79
CA LEU A 196 14.84 -10.58 6.50
C LEU A 196 16.26 -10.11 6.86
N LEU A 197 16.89 -10.73 7.86
CA LEU A 197 18.21 -10.38 8.34
C LEU A 197 19.29 -11.33 7.82
N THR A 198 18.97 -12.62 7.80
CA THR A 198 19.93 -13.67 7.45
C THR A 198 19.88 -14.10 5.98
N GLY A 199 18.75 -13.89 5.31
CA GLY A 199 18.46 -14.40 3.96
C GLY A 199 18.02 -15.88 3.95
N GLU A 200 18.00 -16.54 5.11
CA GLU A 200 17.58 -17.94 5.25
C GLU A 200 16.05 -18.02 5.38
N SER A 201 15.43 -18.97 4.68
CA SER A 201 13.97 -19.09 4.65
C SER A 201 13.37 -19.93 5.78
N MET A 202 14.21 -20.64 6.56
CA MET A 202 13.75 -21.51 7.64
C MET A 202 13.65 -20.73 8.95
N PRO A 203 12.55 -20.88 9.71
CA PRO A 203 12.45 -20.31 11.04
C PRO A 203 13.55 -20.83 12.00
N VAL A 204 14.04 -19.95 12.84
CA VAL A 204 15.13 -20.24 13.79
C VAL A 204 14.53 -20.47 15.17
N ALA A 205 14.80 -21.64 15.76
CA ALA A 205 14.41 -21.97 17.13
C ALA A 205 15.18 -21.08 18.13
N LYS A 206 14.46 -20.51 19.09
CA LYS A 206 14.99 -19.59 20.10
C LYS A 206 15.13 -20.25 21.46
N SER A 207 16.11 -19.81 22.23
CA SER A 207 16.38 -20.32 23.57
C SER A 207 16.79 -19.18 24.51
N VAL A 208 16.81 -19.44 25.82
CA VAL A 208 17.28 -18.48 26.83
C VAL A 208 18.76 -18.64 27.18
N ALA A 209 19.41 -19.69 26.68
CA ALA A 209 20.79 -20.03 27.06
C ALA A 209 21.78 -18.94 26.58
N PRO A 210 22.73 -18.51 27.42
CA PRO A 210 23.81 -17.62 27.01
C PRO A 210 24.74 -18.32 26.00
N ILE A 211 25.31 -17.56 25.07
CA ILE A 211 26.25 -18.06 24.08
C ILE A 211 27.63 -17.43 24.33
N ALA A 212 28.67 -18.25 24.32
CA ALA A 212 30.03 -17.77 24.58
C ALA A 212 30.60 -16.90 23.46
N ASP A 213 30.27 -17.22 22.18
CA ASP A 213 30.74 -16.48 21.00
C ASP A 213 29.58 -16.21 20.04
N PRO A 214 28.75 -15.18 20.35
CA PRO A 214 27.60 -14.85 19.53
C PRO A 214 28.04 -14.30 18.17
N GLN A 215 27.79 -15.06 17.11
CA GLN A 215 27.91 -14.53 15.75
C GLN A 215 26.74 -13.57 15.49
N PRO A 216 26.91 -12.52 14.69
CA PRO A 216 25.83 -11.56 14.41
C PRO A 216 24.56 -12.19 13.84
N GLN A 217 24.68 -13.35 13.21
CA GLN A 217 23.59 -14.07 12.52
C GLN A 217 23.07 -15.29 13.30
N ASP A 218 23.70 -15.68 14.39
CA ASP A 218 23.33 -16.86 15.18
C ASP A 218 23.29 -16.50 16.67
N GLN A 219 22.18 -15.91 17.06
CA GLN A 219 21.91 -15.50 18.46
C GLN A 219 20.54 -16.05 18.91
N PRO A 220 20.43 -17.34 19.19
CA PRO A 220 19.17 -17.94 19.63
C PRO A 220 18.62 -17.34 20.92
N GLY A 221 19.46 -16.69 21.73
CA GLY A 221 19.03 -15.96 22.94
C GLY A 221 18.41 -14.60 22.67
N CYS A 222 18.36 -14.14 21.43
CA CYS A 222 17.85 -12.83 21.04
C CYS A 222 16.76 -12.95 19.98
N ALA A 223 15.84 -12.00 19.97
CA ALA A 223 14.89 -11.78 18.89
C ALA A 223 15.12 -10.38 18.31
N PHE A 224 15.11 -10.27 16.99
CA PHE A 224 15.52 -9.06 16.28
C PHE A 224 14.31 -8.26 15.77
N MET A 225 14.41 -6.95 15.84
CA MET A 225 13.38 -6.06 15.29
C MET A 225 13.01 -6.44 13.84
N GLY A 226 11.72 -6.50 13.55
CA GLY A 226 11.20 -6.76 12.20
C GLY A 226 11.17 -8.23 11.80
N THR A 227 11.59 -9.16 12.67
CA THR A 227 11.41 -10.61 12.48
C THR A 227 10.02 -11.03 12.96
N ILE A 228 9.59 -12.20 12.53
CA ILE A 228 8.22 -12.68 12.74
C ILE A 228 8.25 -13.87 13.68
N VAL A 229 7.39 -13.86 14.69
CA VAL A 229 7.15 -15.03 15.54
C VAL A 229 6.35 -16.06 14.75
N HIS A 230 7.03 -17.12 14.31
CA HIS A 230 6.44 -18.19 13.51
C HIS A 230 5.70 -19.20 14.38
N GLN A 231 6.24 -19.53 15.54
CA GLN A 231 5.67 -20.48 16.49
C GLN A 231 6.01 -20.11 17.94
N GLY A 232 5.19 -20.54 18.90
CA GLY A 232 5.42 -20.41 20.32
C GLY A 232 5.18 -19.02 20.89
N SER A 233 5.77 -18.77 22.06
CA SER A 233 5.68 -17.49 22.77
C SER A 233 6.94 -17.21 23.58
N ALA A 234 7.18 -15.92 23.91
CA ALA A 234 8.30 -15.53 24.75
C ALA A 234 8.04 -14.25 25.55
N LEU A 235 8.86 -14.07 26.59
CA LEU A 235 9.10 -12.79 27.23
C LEU A 235 10.53 -12.37 26.92
N GLY A 236 10.72 -11.12 26.47
CA GLY A 236 12.03 -10.55 26.19
C GLY A 236 12.19 -9.15 26.76
N VAL A 237 13.41 -8.76 27.10
CA VAL A 237 13.74 -7.37 27.48
C VAL A 237 14.32 -6.63 26.30
N VAL A 238 13.86 -5.41 26.07
CA VAL A 238 14.35 -4.53 25.00
C VAL A 238 15.81 -4.13 25.29
N VAL A 239 16.70 -4.42 24.35
CA VAL A 239 18.13 -4.06 24.42
C VAL A 239 18.41 -2.86 23.56
N ARG A 240 17.91 -2.84 22.30
CA ARG A 240 18.11 -1.78 21.33
C ARG A 240 16.81 -1.36 20.65
N THR A 241 16.71 -0.10 20.30
CA THR A 241 15.54 0.51 19.66
C THR A 241 15.88 1.31 18.42
N GLY A 242 14.97 1.40 17.46
CA GLY A 242 15.02 2.23 16.29
C GLY A 242 16.24 1.98 15.40
N GLY A 243 16.91 3.03 14.97
CA GLY A 243 18.08 2.95 14.07
C GLY A 243 19.29 2.21 14.66
N ARG A 244 19.26 1.85 15.95
CA ARG A 244 20.33 1.10 16.62
C ARG A 244 20.11 -0.41 16.63
N THR A 245 18.92 -0.88 16.26
CA THR A 245 18.63 -2.31 16.10
C THR A 245 19.40 -2.90 14.93
N ALA A 246 19.56 -4.22 14.91
CA ALA A 246 20.19 -4.94 13.80
C ALA A 246 19.52 -4.58 12.46
N PHE A 247 18.20 -4.59 12.44
CA PHE A 247 17.42 -4.17 11.27
C PHE A 247 17.62 -2.69 10.93
N GLY A 248 17.69 -1.81 11.93
CA GLY A 248 17.90 -0.39 11.74
C GLY A 248 19.26 -0.05 11.11
N GLN A 249 20.30 -0.79 11.47
CA GLN A 249 21.64 -0.64 10.89
C GLN A 249 21.66 -1.06 9.40
N ILE A 250 21.00 -2.17 9.06
CA ILE A 250 20.83 -2.61 7.68
C ILE A 250 19.99 -1.59 6.90
N ALA A 251 18.88 -1.15 7.44
CA ALA A 251 18.00 -0.17 6.80
C ALA A 251 18.68 1.19 6.55
N ALA A 252 19.59 1.62 7.42
CA ALA A 252 20.39 2.83 7.23
C ALA A 252 21.40 2.72 6.08
N GLY A 253 21.89 1.52 5.79
CA GLY A 253 22.76 1.21 4.65
C GLY A 253 22.05 1.09 3.29
N LEU A 254 20.75 0.90 3.33
CA LEU A 254 19.92 0.55 2.17
C LEU A 254 18.92 1.68 1.87
N ALA A 255 19.27 2.68 1.06
CA ALA A 255 18.33 3.72 0.63
C ALA A 255 17.74 3.45 -0.75
N GLU A 256 16.46 3.64 -0.83
CA GLU A 256 15.56 3.06 -1.83
C GLU A 256 15.27 3.87 -3.07
N LYS A 257 15.07 3.10 -4.19
CA LYS A 257 14.11 3.48 -5.23
C LYS A 257 12.90 2.54 -5.12
N HIS A 258 11.75 3.08 -4.78
CA HIS A 258 10.47 2.35 -4.82
C HIS A 258 10.20 1.84 -6.24
N SER A 259 9.72 0.61 -6.36
CA SER A 259 9.21 0.10 -7.64
C SER A 259 7.98 0.93 -8.04
N GLN A 260 8.01 1.49 -9.26
CA GLN A 260 6.90 2.28 -9.78
C GLN A 260 5.65 1.40 -9.92
N THR A 261 4.52 1.93 -9.46
CA THR A 261 3.21 1.30 -9.67
C THR A 261 2.77 1.40 -11.14
N ALA A 262 1.73 0.65 -11.52
CA ALA A 262 1.15 0.75 -12.87
C ALA A 262 0.68 2.18 -13.18
N PHE A 263 0.13 2.87 -12.18
CA PHE A 263 -0.26 4.27 -12.27
C PHE A 263 0.94 5.19 -12.45
N GLU A 264 1.95 5.12 -11.60
CA GLU A 264 3.18 5.94 -11.73
C GLU A 264 3.89 5.74 -13.07
N ALA A 265 3.93 4.49 -13.54
CA ALA A 265 4.48 4.16 -14.86
C ALA A 265 3.64 4.76 -16.01
N GLY A 266 2.30 4.77 -15.88
CA GLY A 266 1.39 5.44 -16.79
C GLY A 266 1.61 6.94 -16.81
N LEU A 267 1.67 7.55 -15.64
CA LEU A 267 1.94 8.96 -15.43
C LEU A 267 3.28 9.39 -16.00
N SER A 268 4.33 8.62 -15.75
CA SER A 268 5.68 8.88 -16.28
C SER A 268 5.72 8.79 -17.81
N ARG A 269 5.04 7.81 -18.42
CA ARG A 269 4.92 7.70 -19.89
C ARG A 269 4.16 8.89 -20.48
N PHE A 270 3.09 9.30 -19.83
CA PHE A 270 2.31 10.47 -20.24
C PHE A 270 3.12 11.76 -20.14
N SER A 271 3.79 12.01 -19.04
CA SER A 271 4.64 13.19 -18.83
C SER A 271 5.77 13.26 -19.87
N ARG A 272 6.42 12.13 -20.16
CA ARG A 272 7.47 12.03 -21.18
C ARG A 272 6.93 12.32 -22.56
N PHE A 273 5.75 11.83 -22.90
CA PHE A 273 5.08 12.11 -24.18
C PHE A 273 4.79 13.61 -24.34
N LEU A 274 4.18 14.24 -23.30
CA LEU A 274 3.92 15.69 -23.35
C LEU A 274 5.20 16.51 -23.44
N PHE A 275 6.23 16.14 -22.68
CA PHE A 275 7.52 16.81 -22.73
C PHE A 275 8.12 16.75 -24.16
N THR A 276 8.04 15.62 -24.83
CA THR A 276 8.53 15.46 -26.22
C THR A 276 7.77 16.36 -27.18
N VAL A 277 6.43 16.41 -27.07
CA VAL A 277 5.59 17.29 -27.90
C VAL A 277 5.91 18.76 -27.61
N ALA A 278 6.03 19.12 -26.33
CA ALA A 278 6.37 20.48 -25.90
C ALA A 278 7.73 20.91 -26.45
N ALA A 279 8.75 20.09 -26.31
CA ALA A 279 10.09 20.40 -26.80
C ALA A 279 10.13 20.61 -28.33
N ALA A 280 9.43 19.73 -29.06
CA ALA A 280 9.37 19.85 -30.53
C ALA A 280 8.67 21.14 -30.97
N LEU A 281 7.53 21.48 -30.36
CA LEU A 281 6.79 22.71 -30.71
C LEU A 281 7.54 23.96 -30.26
N THR A 282 8.18 23.96 -29.10
CA THR A 282 8.99 25.07 -28.60
C THR A 282 10.18 25.34 -29.52
N ALA A 283 10.88 24.29 -29.94
CA ALA A 283 11.97 24.42 -30.91
C ALA A 283 11.48 24.98 -32.25
N PHE A 284 10.34 24.47 -32.76
CA PHE A 284 9.74 24.98 -33.97
C PHE A 284 9.39 26.47 -33.86
N ILE A 285 8.70 26.88 -32.80
CA ILE A 285 8.30 28.28 -32.56
C ILE A 285 9.53 29.17 -32.45
N PHE A 286 10.56 28.73 -31.75
CA PHE A 286 11.81 29.48 -31.59
C PHE A 286 12.48 29.68 -32.96
N ILE A 287 12.66 28.61 -33.74
CA ILE A 287 13.30 28.67 -35.08
C ILE A 287 12.52 29.61 -36.02
N VAL A 288 11.18 29.48 -36.04
CA VAL A 288 10.34 30.35 -36.89
C VAL A 288 10.47 31.81 -36.49
N ASN A 289 10.44 32.12 -35.17
CA ASN A 289 10.58 33.52 -34.73
C ASN A 289 11.96 34.11 -35.04
N VAL A 290 13.03 33.32 -34.92
CA VAL A 290 14.38 33.74 -35.31
C VAL A 290 14.48 33.93 -36.83
N ALA A 291 13.92 33.02 -37.64
CA ALA A 291 13.89 33.11 -39.09
C ALA A 291 13.12 34.35 -39.59
N LEU A 292 12.13 34.82 -38.85
CA LEU A 292 11.38 36.03 -39.09
C LEU A 292 12.10 37.29 -38.52
N SER A 293 13.37 37.19 -38.15
CA SER A 293 14.22 38.29 -37.67
C SER A 293 13.66 38.99 -36.42
N ARG A 294 12.94 38.28 -35.56
CA ARG A 294 12.46 38.80 -34.26
C ARG A 294 13.62 38.87 -33.27
N PRO A 295 13.57 39.79 -32.30
CA PRO A 295 14.62 39.87 -31.27
C PRO A 295 14.81 38.51 -30.60
N LEU A 296 16.05 38.05 -30.53
CA LEU A 296 16.37 36.70 -30.05
C LEU A 296 15.85 36.41 -28.62
N ILE A 297 15.92 37.40 -27.72
CA ILE A 297 15.46 37.30 -26.34
C ILE A 297 13.95 37.18 -26.29
N ASP A 298 13.22 37.98 -27.09
CA ASP A 298 11.75 37.92 -27.13
C ASP A 298 11.27 36.58 -27.71
N ALA A 299 11.92 36.10 -28.77
CA ALA A 299 11.67 34.79 -29.37
C ALA A 299 11.91 33.65 -28.35
N LEU A 300 12.98 33.75 -27.59
CA LEU A 300 13.31 32.76 -26.55
C LEU A 300 12.31 32.78 -25.38
N LEU A 301 12.02 33.95 -24.85
CA LEU A 301 11.05 34.14 -23.76
C LEU A 301 9.66 33.65 -24.14
N PHE A 302 9.22 34.00 -25.36
CA PHE A 302 7.94 33.55 -25.88
C PHE A 302 7.89 32.04 -26.03
N SER A 303 8.90 31.42 -26.62
CA SER A 303 8.96 29.97 -26.82
C SER A 303 9.01 29.22 -25.51
N LEU A 304 9.76 29.70 -24.52
CA LEU A 304 9.84 29.11 -23.18
C LEU A 304 8.54 29.33 -22.41
N ALA A 305 7.87 30.47 -22.49
CA ALA A 305 6.59 30.70 -21.87
C ALA A 305 5.52 29.72 -22.36
N ILE A 306 5.52 29.44 -23.69
CA ILE A 306 4.67 28.42 -24.28
C ILE A 306 5.03 27.01 -23.76
N ALA A 307 6.31 26.69 -23.65
CA ALA A 307 6.77 25.40 -23.10
C ALA A 307 6.26 25.15 -21.69
N VAL A 308 6.28 26.19 -20.84
CA VAL A 308 5.71 26.14 -19.48
C VAL A 308 4.22 25.81 -19.54
N GLY A 309 3.47 26.40 -20.47
CA GLY A 309 2.04 26.18 -20.60
C GLY A 309 1.62 24.76 -20.98
N ILE A 310 2.49 23.99 -21.66
CA ILE A 310 2.21 22.56 -21.94
C ILE A 310 2.58 21.67 -20.77
N ALA A 311 3.60 22.01 -20.03
CA ALA A 311 4.06 21.18 -18.95
C ALA A 311 2.90 20.93 -17.97
N PRO A 312 2.59 19.68 -17.65
CA PRO A 312 1.48 19.36 -16.72
C PRO A 312 1.91 19.65 -15.28
N GLU A 313 2.23 20.90 -14.99
CA GLU A 313 2.79 21.33 -13.69
C GLU A 313 1.89 20.99 -12.52
N MET A 314 0.59 21.07 -12.70
CA MET A 314 -0.40 20.80 -11.67
C MET A 314 -0.72 19.30 -11.50
N MET A 315 -0.22 18.43 -12.36
CA MET A 315 -0.56 17.01 -12.34
C MET A 315 -0.15 16.32 -11.03
N PRO A 316 1.09 16.46 -10.53
CA PRO A 316 1.45 15.88 -9.23
C PRO A 316 0.57 16.43 -8.10
N ALA A 317 0.30 17.73 -8.10
CA ALA A 317 -0.54 18.37 -7.09
C ALA A 317 -1.99 17.86 -7.13
N ILE A 318 -2.58 17.76 -8.32
CA ILE A 318 -3.97 17.25 -8.50
C ILE A 318 -4.07 15.80 -8.08
N VAL A 319 -3.13 14.96 -8.50
CA VAL A 319 -3.07 13.54 -8.08
C VAL A 319 -2.96 13.45 -6.56
N THR A 320 -2.02 14.16 -5.95
CA THR A 320 -1.80 14.12 -4.51
C THR A 320 -3.00 14.66 -3.72
N VAL A 321 -3.64 15.73 -4.19
CA VAL A 321 -4.87 16.26 -3.59
C VAL A 321 -6.02 15.26 -3.71
N SER A 322 -6.19 14.63 -4.89
CA SER A 322 -7.21 13.61 -5.12
C SER A 322 -7.01 12.39 -4.21
N LEU A 323 -5.78 11.88 -4.13
CA LEU A 323 -5.42 10.75 -3.28
C LEU A 323 -5.59 11.08 -1.80
N SER A 324 -5.19 12.28 -1.37
CA SER A 324 -5.36 12.73 0.02
C SER A 324 -6.83 12.89 0.39
N ALA A 325 -7.65 13.46 -0.50
CA ALA A 325 -9.09 13.58 -0.30
C ALA A 325 -9.75 12.19 -0.25
N GLY A 326 -9.38 11.29 -1.15
CA GLY A 326 -9.85 9.91 -1.18
C GLY A 326 -9.43 9.11 0.04
N SER A 327 -8.18 9.22 0.48
CA SER A 327 -7.71 8.58 1.70
C SER A 327 -8.50 9.03 2.94
N LYS A 328 -8.81 10.34 3.03
CA LYS A 328 -9.71 10.86 4.08
C LYS A 328 -11.12 10.30 3.99
N ALA A 329 -11.68 10.22 2.79
CA ALA A 329 -13.00 9.64 2.57
C ALA A 329 -13.04 8.16 2.93
N LEU A 330 -11.99 7.41 2.60
CA LEU A 330 -11.81 6.01 2.97
C LEU A 330 -11.63 5.82 4.48
N ALA A 331 -10.81 6.65 5.13
CA ALA A 331 -10.62 6.60 6.57
C ALA A 331 -11.93 6.88 7.35
N ALA A 332 -12.78 7.82 6.85
CA ALA A 332 -14.11 8.05 7.41
C ALA A 332 -15.04 6.84 7.28
N LYS A 333 -14.76 5.95 6.33
CA LYS A 333 -15.44 4.67 6.08
C LYS A 333 -14.68 3.47 6.65
N LYS A 334 -13.77 3.70 7.59
CA LYS A 334 -13.00 2.65 8.26
C LYS A 334 -12.05 1.86 7.35
N VAL A 335 -11.63 2.44 6.23
CA VAL A 335 -10.58 1.90 5.36
C VAL A 335 -9.31 2.71 5.56
N LEU A 336 -8.30 2.11 6.15
CA LEU A 336 -7.00 2.72 6.35
C LEU A 336 -6.07 2.34 5.20
N VAL A 337 -5.56 3.33 4.48
CA VAL A 337 -4.65 3.12 3.37
C VAL A 337 -3.23 3.44 3.80
N LYS A 338 -2.36 2.43 3.82
CA LYS A 338 -0.95 2.59 4.19
C LYS A 338 -0.12 3.24 3.06
N ARG A 339 -0.44 2.90 1.80
CA ARG A 339 0.17 3.50 0.61
C ARG A 339 -0.91 4.17 -0.24
N LEU A 340 -0.80 5.47 -0.45
CA LEU A 340 -1.83 6.22 -1.19
C LEU A 340 -2.05 5.71 -2.62
N VAL A 341 -0.99 5.27 -3.27
CA VAL A 341 -1.08 4.73 -4.63
C VAL A 341 -1.96 3.48 -4.70
N ALA A 342 -2.01 2.70 -3.60
CA ALA A 342 -2.89 1.55 -3.51
C ALA A 342 -4.39 1.90 -3.63
N ILE A 343 -4.79 3.16 -3.41
CA ILE A 343 -6.18 3.59 -3.63
C ILE A 343 -6.58 3.45 -5.10
N GLU A 344 -5.69 3.79 -6.02
CA GLU A 344 -5.97 3.69 -7.45
C GLU A 344 -5.93 2.24 -7.91
N ASP A 345 -4.96 1.46 -7.42
CA ASP A 345 -4.88 0.03 -7.70
C ASP A 345 -6.13 -0.67 -7.14
N LEU A 346 -6.60 -0.30 -5.93
CA LEU A 346 -7.86 -0.80 -5.35
C LEU A 346 -9.07 -0.50 -6.25
N GLY A 347 -9.11 0.69 -6.87
CA GLY A 347 -10.16 1.04 -7.84
C GLY A 347 -10.14 0.18 -9.11
N ASN A 348 -8.99 -0.38 -9.45
CA ASN A 348 -8.77 -1.12 -10.69
C ASN A 348 -8.85 -2.64 -10.54
N ILE A 349 -9.01 -3.18 -9.33
CA ILE A 349 -9.09 -4.63 -9.13
C ILE A 349 -10.19 -5.26 -9.99
N GLU A 350 -9.84 -6.42 -10.58
CA GLU A 350 -10.74 -7.25 -11.38
C GLU A 350 -10.98 -8.62 -10.71
N ILE A 351 -10.00 -9.09 -9.90
CA ILE A 351 -10.11 -10.31 -9.11
C ILE A 351 -9.77 -10.00 -7.67
N LEU A 352 -10.65 -10.39 -6.76
CA LEU A 352 -10.42 -10.39 -5.32
C LEU A 352 -10.32 -11.83 -4.84
N PHE A 353 -9.16 -12.22 -4.36
CA PHE A 353 -9.03 -13.44 -3.58
C PHE A 353 -9.23 -13.11 -2.09
N THR A 354 -10.00 -13.92 -1.41
CA THR A 354 -10.26 -13.76 0.02
C THR A 354 -10.07 -15.07 0.76
N ASP A 355 -9.48 -15.00 1.95
CA ASP A 355 -9.58 -16.14 2.86
C ASP A 355 -11.04 -16.30 3.31
N LYS A 356 -11.43 -17.52 3.63
CA LYS A 356 -12.78 -17.85 4.10
C LYS A 356 -12.95 -17.43 5.57
N THR A 357 -12.06 -17.94 6.44
CA THR A 357 -12.19 -17.89 7.89
C THR A 357 -11.92 -16.49 8.43
N GLY A 358 -12.82 -15.98 9.28
CA GLY A 358 -12.67 -14.63 9.85
C GLY A 358 -12.94 -13.48 8.88
N THR A 359 -13.02 -13.75 7.58
CA THR A 359 -13.26 -12.77 6.52
C THR A 359 -14.68 -12.87 5.98
N LEU A 360 -15.06 -14.00 5.38
CA LEU A 360 -16.41 -14.28 4.91
C LEU A 360 -17.31 -14.82 6.04
N THR A 361 -16.67 -15.39 7.05
CA THR A 361 -17.31 -15.94 8.23
C THR A 361 -17.02 -15.07 9.45
N GLU A 362 -17.73 -15.29 10.54
CA GLU A 362 -17.54 -14.54 11.80
C GLU A 362 -16.18 -14.77 12.42
N GLY A 363 -15.51 -15.89 12.07
CA GLY A 363 -14.22 -16.30 12.64
C GLY A 363 -14.35 -16.73 14.10
N VAL A 364 -15.59 -16.90 14.58
CA VAL A 364 -15.86 -17.44 15.90
C VAL A 364 -16.25 -18.90 15.70
N ILE A 365 -15.32 -19.79 16.05
CA ILE A 365 -15.54 -21.22 15.96
C ILE A 365 -16.40 -21.64 17.16
N THR A 366 -17.54 -22.26 16.89
CA THR A 366 -18.40 -22.83 17.90
C THR A 366 -18.41 -24.34 17.76
N PHE A 367 -18.27 -25.05 18.88
CA PHE A 367 -18.46 -26.50 18.90
C PHE A 367 -19.95 -26.81 18.71
N GLU A 368 -20.27 -27.82 17.90
CA GLU A 368 -21.66 -28.25 17.64
C GLU A 368 -21.94 -29.63 18.21
N GLN A 369 -21.20 -30.66 17.81
CA GLN A 369 -21.48 -32.04 18.16
C GLN A 369 -20.21 -32.88 18.33
N ALA A 370 -20.29 -33.91 19.12
CA ALA A 370 -19.31 -34.98 19.17
C ALA A 370 -19.98 -36.29 18.71
N LEU A 371 -19.36 -36.99 17.78
CA LEU A 371 -19.96 -38.13 17.08
C LEU A 371 -19.00 -39.31 17.13
N ASP A 372 -19.54 -40.53 17.29
CA ASP A 372 -18.80 -41.78 17.14
C ASP A 372 -18.36 -41.96 15.66
N PRO A 373 -17.53 -42.99 15.35
CA PRO A 373 -17.11 -43.25 13.97
C PRO A 373 -18.24 -43.52 12.99
N ASP A 374 -19.42 -43.93 13.44
CA ASP A 374 -20.62 -44.15 12.60
C ASP A 374 -21.50 -42.92 12.46
N GLY A 375 -21.10 -41.76 13.04
CA GLY A 375 -21.86 -40.50 12.97
C GLY A 375 -23.00 -40.37 13.97
N ARG A 376 -22.98 -41.16 15.07
CA ARG A 376 -23.97 -41.06 16.13
C ARG A 376 -23.45 -40.23 17.27
N ASP A 377 -24.30 -39.51 17.99
CA ASP A 377 -23.91 -38.72 19.17
C ASP A 377 -23.16 -39.56 20.21
N SER A 378 -22.01 -39.06 20.67
CA SER A 378 -21.17 -39.74 21.61
C SER A 378 -20.28 -38.75 22.39
N ASP A 379 -20.28 -38.86 23.73
CA ASP A 379 -19.40 -38.04 24.59
C ASP A 379 -17.94 -38.49 24.59
N HIS A 380 -17.62 -39.66 24.06
CA HIS A 380 -16.30 -40.23 24.10
C HIS A 380 -15.25 -39.40 23.31
N PRO A 381 -15.54 -38.98 22.04
CA PRO A 381 -14.63 -38.11 21.34
C PRO A 381 -14.46 -36.73 22.02
N LEU A 382 -15.52 -36.17 22.61
CA LEU A 382 -15.43 -34.92 23.38
C LEU A 382 -14.52 -35.04 24.59
N LEU A 383 -14.65 -36.11 25.36
CA LEU A 383 -13.78 -36.40 26.49
C LEU A 383 -12.29 -36.43 26.09
N LEU A 384 -11.97 -37.21 25.05
CA LEU A 384 -10.60 -37.32 24.58
C LEU A 384 -10.11 -36.02 23.96
N GLY A 385 -10.98 -35.26 23.25
CA GLY A 385 -10.66 -33.94 22.71
C GLY A 385 -10.35 -32.89 23.79
N LEU A 386 -11.08 -32.97 24.94
CA LEU A 386 -10.80 -32.11 26.10
C LEU A 386 -9.50 -32.52 26.83
N VAL A 387 -9.16 -33.81 26.89
CA VAL A 387 -7.89 -34.27 27.44
C VAL A 387 -6.72 -33.86 26.54
N CYS A 388 -6.89 -34.00 25.21
CA CYS A 388 -5.92 -33.52 24.19
C CYS A 388 -6.18 -32.04 23.82
N ASN A 389 -6.00 -31.14 24.79
CA ASN A 389 -6.29 -29.72 24.62
C ASN A 389 -5.15 -28.91 25.25
N GLU A 390 -4.74 -27.85 24.56
CA GLU A 390 -3.66 -26.96 24.98
C GLU A 390 -4.16 -25.75 25.78
N ALA A 391 -5.47 -25.48 25.77
CA ALA A 391 -6.05 -24.39 26.55
C ALA A 391 -6.16 -24.76 28.02
N THR A 392 -5.90 -23.80 28.91
CA THR A 392 -6.13 -23.91 30.34
C THR A 392 -7.34 -23.09 30.75
N VAL A 393 -8.16 -23.64 31.66
CA VAL A 393 -9.35 -22.95 32.15
C VAL A 393 -9.00 -22.09 33.36
N THR A 394 -9.29 -20.80 33.26
CA THR A 394 -9.19 -19.83 34.36
C THR A 394 -10.58 -19.38 34.81
N ALA A 395 -10.66 -18.65 35.93
CA ALA A 395 -11.93 -18.07 36.41
C ALA A 395 -12.60 -17.13 35.39
N GLY A 396 -11.84 -16.63 34.38
CA GLY A 396 -12.30 -15.74 33.29
C GLY A 396 -12.63 -16.47 31.97
N GLY A 397 -12.50 -17.81 31.95
CA GLY A 397 -12.71 -18.62 30.74
C GLY A 397 -11.44 -19.35 30.27
N PRO A 398 -11.49 -20.04 29.12
CA PRO A 398 -10.34 -20.75 28.57
C PRO A 398 -9.28 -19.74 28.08
N VAL A 399 -8.01 -20.00 28.42
CA VAL A 399 -6.86 -19.18 28.07
C VAL A 399 -5.79 -20.06 27.44
N GLY A 400 -5.20 -19.61 26.34
CA GLY A 400 -4.23 -20.39 25.54
C GLY A 400 -4.90 -21.38 24.60
N GLY A 401 -4.11 -22.21 23.93
CA GLY A 401 -4.58 -23.14 22.91
C GLY A 401 -5.08 -22.42 21.65
N ASN A 402 -5.48 -23.20 20.65
CA ASN A 402 -6.07 -22.65 19.42
C ASN A 402 -7.58 -22.40 19.56
N ALA A 403 -8.21 -21.79 18.56
CA ALA A 403 -9.65 -21.46 18.57
C ALA A 403 -10.57 -22.70 18.73
N LEU A 404 -10.17 -23.86 18.18
CA LEU A 404 -10.89 -25.13 18.35
C LEU A 404 -10.81 -25.62 19.81
N ASP A 405 -9.64 -25.47 20.43
CA ASP A 405 -9.41 -25.81 21.80
C ASP A 405 -10.27 -24.97 22.75
N GLN A 406 -10.36 -23.67 22.47
CA GLN A 406 -11.19 -22.75 23.24
C GLN A 406 -12.68 -23.05 23.05
N ALA A 407 -13.10 -23.41 21.81
CA ALA A 407 -14.48 -23.78 21.51
C ALA A 407 -14.93 -25.02 22.25
N LEU A 408 -14.07 -26.04 22.37
CA LEU A 408 -14.36 -27.26 23.17
C LEU A 408 -14.59 -26.96 24.66
N TRP A 409 -13.78 -26.06 25.25
CA TRP A 409 -13.97 -25.63 26.63
C TRP A 409 -15.20 -24.76 26.85
N SER A 410 -15.57 -23.94 25.86
CA SER A 410 -16.79 -23.14 25.92
C SER A 410 -18.04 -24.02 25.86
N ALA A 411 -17.99 -25.10 25.09
CA ALA A 411 -19.03 -26.12 25.01
C ALA A 411 -19.23 -26.91 26.32
N ARG A 412 -18.18 -26.99 27.17
CA ARG A 412 -18.24 -27.62 28.49
C ARG A 412 -19.41 -27.12 29.32
N ALA A 413 -19.74 -25.85 29.25
CA ALA A 413 -20.85 -25.25 29.99
C ALA A 413 -22.21 -25.81 29.53
N ALA A 414 -22.31 -26.32 28.27
CA ALA A 414 -23.52 -26.90 27.70
C ALA A 414 -23.63 -28.43 27.89
N ALA A 415 -22.49 -29.15 27.93
CA ALA A 415 -22.43 -30.61 28.00
C ALA A 415 -22.56 -31.25 29.41
N GLY A 416 -22.72 -30.44 30.47
CA GLY A 416 -22.83 -30.89 31.85
C GLY A 416 -21.48 -31.14 32.53
N GLU A 417 -21.45 -31.03 33.89
CA GLU A 417 -20.23 -31.12 34.70
C GLU A 417 -19.51 -32.49 34.63
N GLY A 418 -20.17 -33.53 34.11
CA GLY A 418 -19.65 -34.92 34.17
C GLY A 418 -18.43 -35.16 33.27
N VAL A 419 -18.48 -34.78 31.98
CA VAL A 419 -17.40 -35.06 31.00
C VAL A 419 -16.13 -34.28 31.36
N ALA A 420 -16.30 -33.06 31.79
CA ALA A 420 -15.18 -32.20 32.16
C ALA A 420 -14.49 -32.60 33.46
N THR A 421 -15.25 -33.10 34.44
CA THR A 421 -14.72 -33.65 35.68
C THR A 421 -13.89 -34.91 35.39
N THR A 422 -14.40 -35.75 34.47
CA THR A 422 -13.71 -36.96 34.00
C THR A 422 -12.42 -36.62 33.25
N ALA A 423 -12.42 -35.58 32.38
CA ALA A 423 -11.22 -35.11 31.68
C ALA A 423 -10.12 -34.62 32.66
N GLY A 424 -10.53 -33.98 33.76
CA GLY A 424 -9.62 -33.54 34.82
C GLY A 424 -8.97 -34.68 35.64
N ALA A 425 -9.49 -35.89 35.52
CA ALA A 425 -8.92 -37.06 36.21
C ALA A 425 -7.75 -37.70 35.42
N TYR A 426 -7.51 -37.30 34.18
CA TYR A 426 -6.35 -37.74 33.39
C TYR A 426 -5.08 -37.01 33.81
N GLN A 427 -4.00 -37.73 34.04
CA GLN A 427 -2.70 -37.16 34.38
C GLN A 427 -1.88 -36.96 33.10
N ARG A 428 -1.58 -35.73 32.74
CA ARG A 428 -0.76 -35.39 31.55
C ARG A 428 0.72 -35.65 31.83
N LEU A 429 1.36 -36.44 30.95
CA LEU A 429 2.77 -36.78 31.02
C LEU A 429 3.61 -36.08 29.99
N GLY A 430 3.03 -35.84 28.75
CA GLY A 430 3.71 -35.19 27.65
C GLY A 430 2.74 -34.57 26.68
N VAL A 431 3.19 -33.57 25.93
CA VAL A 431 2.43 -32.87 24.87
C VAL A 431 3.30 -32.79 23.63
N LEU A 432 2.72 -33.08 22.48
CA LEU A 432 3.25 -32.78 21.17
C LEU A 432 2.30 -31.77 20.54
N PRO A 433 2.68 -30.45 20.51
CA PRO A 433 1.79 -29.39 20.09
C PRO A 433 1.32 -29.56 18.64
N PHE A 434 0.29 -28.81 18.25
CA PHE A 434 -0.19 -28.78 16.90
C PHE A 434 0.91 -28.27 15.93
N ASP A 435 1.08 -28.98 14.84
CA ASP A 435 2.03 -28.67 13.79
C ASP A 435 1.31 -28.62 12.43
N HIS A 436 1.60 -27.60 11.63
CA HIS A 436 0.91 -27.38 10.35
C HIS A 436 1.26 -28.40 9.27
N GLU A 437 2.46 -28.98 9.30
CA GLU A 437 2.85 -30.04 8.35
C GLU A 437 2.20 -31.38 8.71
N ARG A 438 2.22 -31.72 10.02
CA ARG A 438 1.59 -32.94 10.53
C ARG A 438 0.07 -32.83 10.59
N GLN A 439 -0.48 -31.61 10.76
CA GLN A 439 -1.90 -31.33 10.97
C GLN A 439 -2.51 -32.05 12.19
N LEU A 440 -1.68 -32.37 13.16
CA LEU A 440 -2.00 -33.16 14.36
C LEU A 440 -1.50 -32.47 15.62
N SER A 441 -2.21 -32.71 16.73
CA SER A 441 -1.78 -32.44 18.11
C SER A 441 -2.00 -33.69 18.92
N SER A 442 -1.03 -34.05 19.81
CA SER A 442 -1.07 -35.28 20.57
C SER A 442 -0.67 -35.08 22.02
N VAL A 443 -1.24 -35.87 22.93
CA VAL A 443 -0.85 -35.91 24.34
C VAL A 443 -0.61 -37.34 24.81
N LEU A 444 0.38 -37.49 25.68
CA LEU A 444 0.60 -38.70 26.47
C LEU A 444 0.00 -38.47 27.84
N VAL A 445 -0.94 -39.30 28.23
CA VAL A 445 -1.66 -39.20 29.51
C VAL A 445 -1.74 -40.55 30.23
N LYS A 446 -1.96 -40.51 31.53
CA LYS A 446 -2.48 -41.69 32.29
C LYS A 446 -3.97 -41.48 32.47
N ASP A 447 -4.76 -42.51 32.14
CA ASP A 447 -6.18 -42.56 32.44
C ASP A 447 -6.47 -42.67 33.93
N PRO A 448 -7.72 -42.54 34.41
CA PRO A 448 -8.07 -42.69 35.81
C PRO A 448 -7.74 -44.08 36.37
N GLY A 449 -7.58 -45.09 35.51
CA GLY A 449 -7.13 -46.44 35.86
C GLY A 449 -5.62 -46.61 35.97
N GLY A 450 -4.86 -45.54 35.65
CA GLY A 450 -3.39 -45.53 35.69
C GLY A 450 -2.73 -46.06 34.40
N GLN A 451 -3.50 -46.40 33.36
CA GLN A 451 -2.98 -46.87 32.10
C GLN A 451 -2.47 -45.71 31.23
N PRO A 452 -1.26 -45.79 30.63
CA PRO A 452 -0.76 -44.80 29.71
C PRO A 452 -1.48 -44.88 28.35
N LEU A 453 -1.86 -43.68 27.84
CA LEU A 453 -2.62 -43.54 26.60
C LEU A 453 -2.04 -42.38 25.78
N VAL A 454 -1.86 -42.59 24.48
CA VAL A 454 -1.64 -41.51 23.51
C VAL A 454 -2.99 -41.12 22.93
N ILE A 455 -3.32 -39.84 23.00
CA ILE A 455 -4.51 -39.29 22.36
C ILE A 455 -4.05 -38.29 21.31
N THR A 456 -4.55 -38.44 20.09
CA THR A 456 -4.23 -37.59 18.95
C THR A 456 -5.51 -36.99 18.39
N LYS A 457 -5.48 -35.69 18.10
CA LYS A 457 -6.56 -35.01 17.36
C LYS A 457 -6.01 -34.20 16.21
N GLY A 458 -6.78 -34.01 15.15
CA GLY A 458 -6.35 -33.21 14.00
C GLY A 458 -7.23 -33.34 12.77
N ALA A 459 -6.64 -33.05 11.62
CA ALA A 459 -7.33 -33.16 10.34
C ALA A 459 -7.87 -34.59 10.13
N PRO A 460 -9.17 -34.76 9.85
CA PRO A 460 -9.80 -36.09 9.85
C PRO A 460 -9.13 -37.05 8.86
N GLU A 461 -8.74 -36.54 7.71
CA GLU A 461 -8.08 -37.34 6.68
C GLU A 461 -6.75 -37.90 7.19
N VAL A 462 -5.95 -37.06 7.84
CA VAL A 462 -4.64 -37.45 8.38
C VAL A 462 -4.78 -38.41 9.55
N VAL A 463 -5.72 -38.16 10.46
CA VAL A 463 -5.99 -39.07 11.61
C VAL A 463 -6.46 -40.42 11.12
N LEU A 464 -7.38 -40.46 10.14
CA LEU A 464 -7.89 -41.72 9.57
C LEU A 464 -6.78 -42.54 8.91
N ASP A 465 -5.83 -41.92 8.26
CA ASP A 465 -4.69 -42.63 7.62
C ASP A 465 -3.69 -43.18 8.65
N ARG A 466 -3.70 -42.68 9.90
CA ARG A 466 -2.87 -43.14 11.00
C ARG A 466 -3.58 -44.17 11.91
N CYS A 467 -4.89 -44.36 11.65
CA CYS A 467 -5.69 -45.34 12.39
C CYS A 467 -5.58 -46.76 11.83
N VAL A 468 -5.68 -47.73 12.70
CA VAL A 468 -5.85 -49.15 12.33
C VAL A 468 -7.33 -49.52 12.48
N ASN A 469 -7.83 -50.42 11.65
CA ASN A 469 -9.20 -50.89 11.69
C ASN A 469 -10.28 -49.80 11.70
N VAL A 470 -10.17 -48.85 10.77
CA VAL A 470 -11.17 -47.79 10.60
C VAL A 470 -12.54 -48.40 10.28
N PRO A 471 -13.60 -48.09 11.05
CA PRO A 471 -14.96 -48.59 10.74
C PRO A 471 -15.43 -48.17 9.38
N ASP A 472 -16.15 -49.07 8.67
CA ASP A 472 -16.64 -48.79 7.29
C ASP A 472 -17.56 -47.57 7.21
N GLY A 473 -18.28 -47.26 8.31
CA GLY A 473 -19.14 -46.08 8.43
C GLY A 473 -18.42 -44.75 8.58
N ALA A 474 -17.14 -44.74 8.97
CA ALA A 474 -16.43 -43.52 9.34
C ALA A 474 -16.19 -42.57 8.16
N ARG A 475 -15.78 -43.06 7.00
CA ARG A 475 -15.55 -42.24 5.80
C ARG A 475 -16.85 -41.66 5.23
N PRO A 476 -17.97 -42.45 5.09
CA PRO A 476 -19.27 -41.90 4.72
C PRO A 476 -19.81 -40.86 5.68
N ALA A 477 -19.68 -41.07 7.00
CA ALA A 477 -20.10 -40.10 8.02
C ALA A 477 -19.31 -38.80 7.90
N LEU A 478 -18.00 -38.88 7.74
CA LEU A 478 -17.16 -37.72 7.52
C LEU A 478 -17.55 -36.94 6.25
N GLN A 479 -17.85 -37.65 5.17
CA GLN A 479 -18.27 -37.03 3.89
C GLN A 479 -19.62 -36.30 4.05
N ALA A 480 -20.55 -36.88 4.80
CA ALA A 480 -21.84 -36.25 5.12
C ALA A 480 -21.63 -34.94 5.91
N LEU A 481 -20.81 -34.97 6.95
CA LEU A 481 -20.48 -33.80 7.76
C LEU A 481 -19.86 -32.67 6.92
N PHE A 482 -18.93 -33.00 6.04
CA PHE A 482 -18.34 -31.98 5.13
C PHE A 482 -19.39 -31.40 4.16
N SER A 483 -20.32 -32.24 3.68
CA SER A 483 -21.39 -31.78 2.78
C SER A 483 -22.39 -30.85 3.49
N GLU A 484 -22.55 -30.99 4.80
CA GLU A 484 -23.32 -30.10 5.66
C GLU A 484 -22.60 -28.79 5.98
N GLY A 485 -21.30 -28.70 5.66
CA GLY A 485 -20.48 -27.52 5.90
C GLY A 485 -19.78 -27.49 7.26
N ALA A 486 -19.86 -28.61 8.01
CA ALA A 486 -19.21 -28.71 9.31
C ALA A 486 -17.67 -28.75 9.17
N ARG A 487 -16.99 -28.02 10.02
CA ARG A 487 -15.55 -28.20 10.23
C ARG A 487 -15.34 -29.36 11.19
N VAL A 488 -14.61 -30.37 10.76
CA VAL A 488 -14.49 -31.62 11.51
C VAL A 488 -13.04 -31.79 12.00
N VAL A 489 -12.90 -32.22 13.25
CA VAL A 489 -11.66 -32.69 13.85
C VAL A 489 -11.87 -34.14 14.24
N ALA A 490 -11.01 -35.04 13.80
CA ALA A 490 -11.02 -36.41 14.25
C ALA A 490 -10.20 -36.57 15.52
N VAL A 491 -10.64 -37.47 16.38
CA VAL A 491 -9.96 -37.85 17.63
C VAL A 491 -9.72 -39.35 17.60
N ALA A 492 -8.52 -39.75 17.93
CA ALA A 492 -8.12 -41.15 18.03
C ALA A 492 -7.21 -41.40 19.22
N ALA A 493 -7.15 -42.60 19.69
CA ALA A 493 -6.31 -42.95 20.83
C ALA A 493 -5.69 -44.33 20.67
N ARG A 494 -4.58 -44.61 21.41
CA ARG A 494 -4.01 -45.92 21.55
C ARG A 494 -3.38 -46.11 22.93
N PRO A 495 -3.31 -47.36 23.43
CA PRO A 495 -2.48 -47.66 24.60
C PRO A 495 -1.01 -47.34 24.36
N ALA A 496 -0.31 -46.86 25.40
CA ALA A 496 1.06 -46.38 25.32
C ALA A 496 1.99 -47.05 26.33
N GLU A 497 1.85 -48.40 26.46
CA GLU A 497 2.66 -49.16 27.43
C GLU A 497 4.16 -48.99 27.16
N GLY A 498 4.91 -48.61 28.20
CA GLY A 498 6.36 -48.42 28.10
C GLY A 498 6.84 -47.11 27.44
N LEU A 499 5.93 -46.20 27.00
CA LEU A 499 6.33 -44.91 26.43
C LEU A 499 6.66 -43.89 27.53
N ALA A 500 7.91 -43.43 27.57
CA ALA A 500 8.37 -42.41 28.51
C ALA A 500 8.26 -40.99 27.97
N THR A 501 8.43 -40.79 26.64
CA THR A 501 8.36 -39.50 25.93
C THR A 501 7.55 -39.65 24.65
N LEU A 502 6.76 -38.63 24.30
CA LEU A 502 5.93 -38.59 23.11
C LEU A 502 6.70 -37.96 21.95
N THR A 503 6.71 -38.60 20.79
CA THR A 503 7.31 -38.12 19.55
C THR A 503 6.33 -38.26 18.37
N ALA A 504 6.60 -37.60 17.22
CA ALA A 504 5.78 -37.71 16.04
C ALA A 504 5.69 -39.17 15.48
N ALA A 505 6.72 -39.99 15.77
CA ALA A 505 6.69 -41.42 15.41
C ALA A 505 5.66 -42.23 16.21
N ASP A 506 5.16 -41.70 17.28
CA ASP A 506 4.18 -42.37 18.14
C ASP A 506 2.73 -42.14 17.68
N GLU A 507 2.50 -41.27 16.71
CA GLU A 507 1.18 -40.96 16.17
C GLU A 507 0.66 -41.98 15.14
N HIS A 508 0.92 -43.25 15.33
CA HIS A 508 0.50 -44.36 14.45
C HIS A 508 -0.17 -45.48 15.23
N GLY A 509 -0.90 -46.30 14.53
CA GLY A 509 -1.59 -47.44 15.13
C GLY A 509 -2.73 -47.03 16.06
N LEU A 510 -3.35 -45.89 15.74
CA LEU A 510 -4.43 -45.30 16.51
C LEU A 510 -5.76 -46.03 16.26
N ALA A 511 -6.66 -46.03 17.25
CA ALA A 511 -8.06 -46.39 17.08
C ALA A 511 -8.92 -45.13 17.02
N LEU A 512 -9.73 -45.01 15.99
CA LEU A 512 -10.61 -43.86 15.82
C LEU A 512 -11.65 -43.83 16.93
N ALA A 513 -11.68 -42.75 17.71
CA ALA A 513 -12.68 -42.50 18.73
C ALA A 513 -13.94 -41.84 18.17
N GLY A 514 -13.77 -40.99 17.17
CA GLY A 514 -14.85 -40.31 16.48
C GLY A 514 -14.50 -38.90 16.02
N PHE A 515 -15.50 -38.08 15.84
CA PHE A 515 -15.44 -36.77 15.24
C PHE A 515 -15.98 -35.69 16.16
N LEU A 516 -15.35 -34.51 16.12
CA LEU A 516 -15.81 -33.27 16.75
C LEU A 516 -16.18 -32.31 15.65
N THR A 517 -17.38 -31.76 15.65
CA THR A 517 -17.85 -30.83 14.64
C THR A 517 -17.91 -29.42 15.18
N PHE A 518 -17.54 -28.49 14.31
CA PHE A 518 -17.52 -27.08 14.62
C PHE A 518 -18.17 -26.29 13.49
N ALA A 519 -18.86 -25.22 13.84
CA ALA A 519 -19.39 -24.25 12.90
C ALA A 519 -18.60 -22.95 12.92
N ASP A 520 -18.42 -22.40 11.72
CA ASP A 520 -17.95 -21.04 11.49
C ASP A 520 -18.95 -20.36 10.56
N ARG A 521 -19.88 -19.60 11.14
CA ARG A 521 -21.04 -19.07 10.43
C ARG A 521 -20.67 -17.97 9.47
N PRO A 522 -21.26 -17.97 8.25
CA PRO A 522 -21.13 -16.83 7.35
C PRO A 522 -21.66 -15.55 8.00
N LYS A 523 -21.01 -14.43 7.72
CA LYS A 523 -21.50 -13.11 8.13
C LYS A 523 -22.78 -12.77 7.39
N ALA A 524 -23.73 -12.17 8.07
CA ALA A 524 -25.04 -11.84 7.52
C ALA A 524 -25.00 -10.88 6.31
N ASP A 525 -23.98 -10.03 6.24
CA ASP A 525 -23.76 -9.02 5.21
C ASP A 525 -22.86 -9.49 4.06
N ALA A 526 -22.16 -10.63 4.20
CA ALA A 526 -21.20 -11.13 3.21
C ALA A 526 -21.80 -11.26 1.81
N GLY A 527 -22.99 -11.87 1.67
CA GLY A 527 -23.65 -12.02 0.38
C GLY A 527 -23.99 -10.68 -0.28
N THR A 528 -24.44 -9.70 0.49
CA THR A 528 -24.73 -8.35 -0.02
C THR A 528 -23.48 -7.64 -0.52
N ALA A 529 -22.40 -7.73 0.24
CA ALA A 529 -21.12 -7.13 -0.10
C ALA A 529 -20.52 -7.75 -1.36
N ILE A 530 -20.59 -9.07 -1.49
CA ILE A 530 -20.13 -9.81 -2.69
C ILE A 530 -20.94 -9.37 -3.91
N ALA A 531 -22.27 -9.33 -3.82
CA ALA A 531 -23.11 -8.85 -4.92
C ALA A 531 -22.80 -7.40 -5.32
N GLN A 532 -22.37 -6.55 -4.37
CA GLN A 532 -21.89 -5.20 -4.70
C GLN A 532 -20.57 -5.21 -5.45
N LEU A 533 -19.60 -6.05 -5.04
CA LEU A 533 -18.33 -6.20 -5.74
C LEU A 533 -18.51 -6.74 -7.15
N GLU A 534 -19.40 -7.70 -7.35
CA GLU A 534 -19.74 -8.24 -8.68
C GLU A 534 -20.36 -7.17 -9.59
N ARG A 535 -21.27 -6.33 -9.07
CA ARG A 535 -21.81 -5.17 -9.81
C ARG A 535 -20.72 -4.19 -10.23
N LEU A 536 -19.64 -4.13 -9.49
CA LEU A 536 -18.44 -3.37 -9.80
C LEU A 536 -17.48 -4.13 -10.74
N ALA A 537 -17.91 -5.30 -11.28
CA ALA A 537 -17.10 -6.18 -12.11
C ALA A 537 -15.79 -6.64 -11.42
N VAL A 538 -15.86 -6.89 -10.12
CA VAL A 538 -14.81 -7.55 -9.32
C VAL A 538 -15.25 -9.00 -9.11
N GLN A 539 -14.45 -9.94 -9.63
CA GLN A 539 -14.70 -11.37 -9.45
C GLN A 539 -14.13 -11.82 -8.11
N VAL A 540 -14.98 -12.31 -7.21
CA VAL A 540 -14.54 -12.82 -5.90
C VAL A 540 -14.19 -14.31 -6.02
N LYS A 541 -13.05 -14.71 -5.45
CA LYS A 541 -12.55 -16.08 -5.39
C LYS A 541 -12.09 -16.39 -3.97
N ILE A 542 -12.25 -17.62 -3.54
CA ILE A 542 -11.93 -18.06 -2.18
C ILE A 542 -10.65 -18.88 -2.20
N ILE A 543 -9.73 -18.57 -1.29
CA ILE A 543 -8.54 -19.39 -1.03
C ILE A 543 -8.56 -19.76 0.46
N THR A 544 -8.60 -21.06 0.77
CA THR A 544 -8.71 -21.52 2.15
C THR A 544 -7.91 -22.77 2.44
N GLY A 545 -7.48 -22.94 3.69
CA GLY A 545 -6.93 -24.20 4.20
C GLY A 545 -7.99 -25.27 4.49
N ASP A 546 -9.28 -24.91 4.48
CA ASP A 546 -10.37 -25.82 4.77
C ASP A 546 -10.67 -26.77 3.60
N ASN A 547 -11.51 -27.78 3.90
CA ASN A 547 -12.01 -28.74 2.90
C ASN A 547 -12.86 -28.04 1.83
N GLY A 548 -12.74 -28.51 0.58
CA GLY A 548 -13.44 -27.93 -0.57
C GLY A 548 -14.96 -27.99 -0.49
N LEU A 549 -15.53 -29.03 0.12
CA LEU A 549 -16.98 -29.18 0.30
C LEU A 549 -17.51 -28.14 1.29
N VAL A 550 -16.78 -27.93 2.40
CA VAL A 550 -17.11 -26.89 3.38
C VAL A 550 -17.06 -25.50 2.76
N ALA A 551 -16.02 -25.21 1.98
CA ALA A 551 -15.90 -23.92 1.30
C ALA A 551 -16.98 -23.72 0.24
N ALA A 552 -17.35 -24.76 -0.53
CA ALA A 552 -18.43 -24.70 -1.50
C ALA A 552 -19.80 -24.49 -0.85
N LYS A 553 -20.03 -25.07 0.34
CA LYS A 553 -21.25 -24.85 1.11
C LYS A 553 -21.36 -23.38 1.55
N VAL A 554 -20.28 -22.82 2.09
CA VAL A 554 -20.23 -21.39 2.45
C VAL A 554 -20.49 -20.51 1.22
N CYS A 555 -19.90 -20.81 0.04
CA CYS A 555 -20.18 -20.10 -1.21
C CYS A 555 -21.69 -20.09 -1.52
N SER A 556 -22.32 -21.25 -1.41
CA SER A 556 -23.77 -21.38 -1.67
C SER A 556 -24.61 -20.54 -0.71
N GLU A 557 -24.25 -20.50 0.57
CA GLU A 557 -24.97 -19.74 1.61
C GLU A 557 -24.85 -18.22 1.43
N ILE A 558 -23.69 -17.75 0.95
CA ILE A 558 -23.44 -16.32 0.70
C ILE A 558 -23.77 -15.90 -0.75
N GLY A 559 -24.25 -16.83 -1.59
CA GLY A 559 -24.70 -16.55 -2.96
C GLY A 559 -23.58 -16.42 -3.99
N ILE A 560 -22.39 -16.97 -3.73
CA ILE A 560 -21.31 -17.06 -4.72
C ILE A 560 -21.57 -18.29 -5.61
N ASP A 561 -21.53 -18.09 -6.94
CA ASP A 561 -21.54 -19.19 -7.89
C ASP A 561 -20.22 -19.96 -7.85
N CYS A 562 -20.26 -21.19 -7.35
CA CYS A 562 -19.10 -22.06 -7.23
C CYS A 562 -18.81 -22.76 -8.55
N ALA A 563 -18.17 -22.06 -9.50
CA ALA A 563 -17.88 -22.57 -10.84
C ALA A 563 -16.77 -23.64 -10.87
N GLY A 564 -16.13 -23.98 -9.74
CA GLY A 564 -15.11 -25.03 -9.64
C GLY A 564 -14.37 -24.97 -8.31
N VAL A 565 -13.86 -26.12 -7.89
CA VAL A 565 -13.03 -26.29 -6.69
C VAL A 565 -11.74 -26.96 -7.11
N LEU A 566 -10.60 -26.40 -6.72
CA LEU A 566 -9.27 -27.02 -6.85
C LEU A 566 -8.67 -27.15 -5.46
N ASN A 567 -8.09 -28.31 -5.16
CA ASN A 567 -7.35 -28.51 -3.92
C ASN A 567 -5.85 -28.21 -4.06
N GLY A 568 -5.15 -28.05 -2.93
CA GLY A 568 -3.72 -27.73 -2.94
C GLY A 568 -2.85 -28.72 -3.70
N ALA A 569 -3.16 -30.01 -3.67
CA ALA A 569 -2.42 -31.06 -4.40
C ALA A 569 -2.64 -30.91 -5.92
N GLU A 570 -3.84 -30.58 -6.36
CA GLU A 570 -4.13 -30.30 -7.78
C GLU A 570 -3.41 -29.02 -8.23
N VAL A 571 -3.43 -27.96 -7.42
CA VAL A 571 -2.67 -26.74 -7.70
C VAL A 571 -1.17 -27.04 -7.86
N GLU A 572 -0.60 -27.91 -7.02
CA GLU A 572 0.81 -28.31 -7.11
C GLU A 572 1.13 -29.08 -8.38
N SER A 573 0.22 -29.94 -8.84
CA SER A 573 0.40 -30.76 -10.03
C SER A 573 0.34 -29.99 -11.35
N LEU A 574 -0.29 -28.81 -11.36
CA LEU A 574 -0.41 -27.96 -12.54
C LEU A 574 0.86 -27.10 -12.74
N ASP A 575 1.31 -26.94 -13.97
CA ASP A 575 2.27 -25.92 -14.32
C ASP A 575 1.60 -24.51 -14.29
N ASP A 576 2.40 -23.46 -14.39
CA ASP A 576 1.88 -22.10 -14.26
C ASP A 576 0.93 -21.70 -15.39
N ASP A 577 1.06 -22.24 -16.60
CA ASP A 577 0.20 -21.88 -17.73
C ASP A 577 -1.16 -22.58 -17.63
N HIS A 578 -1.20 -23.84 -17.20
CA HIS A 578 -2.44 -24.54 -16.90
C HIS A 578 -3.13 -23.96 -15.66
N LEU A 579 -2.35 -23.59 -14.64
CA LEU A 579 -2.90 -22.91 -13.46
C LEU A 579 -3.49 -21.55 -13.81
N GLU A 580 -2.86 -20.77 -14.72
CA GLU A 580 -3.40 -19.49 -15.20
C GLU A 580 -4.78 -19.68 -15.86
N ALA A 581 -4.92 -20.70 -16.70
CA ALA A 581 -6.21 -21.03 -17.32
C ALA A 581 -7.25 -21.49 -16.29
N ALA A 582 -6.85 -22.34 -15.35
CA ALA A 582 -7.71 -22.85 -14.28
C ALA A 582 -8.20 -21.72 -13.34
N ILE A 583 -7.35 -20.77 -13.01
CA ILE A 583 -7.71 -19.61 -12.17
C ILE A 583 -8.89 -18.82 -12.75
N LEU A 584 -9.02 -18.73 -14.06
CA LEU A 584 -10.12 -17.98 -14.69
C LEU A 584 -11.48 -18.63 -14.47
N THR A 585 -11.52 -19.96 -14.34
CA THR A 585 -12.74 -20.77 -14.24
C THR A 585 -13.02 -21.29 -12.83
N THR A 586 -12.06 -21.29 -11.92
CA THR A 586 -12.18 -21.80 -10.56
C THR A 586 -12.59 -20.70 -9.60
N THR A 587 -13.57 -20.98 -8.73
CA THR A 587 -14.02 -20.06 -7.68
C THR A 587 -13.34 -20.35 -6.35
N VAL A 588 -13.10 -21.61 -6.01
CA VAL A 588 -12.60 -22.05 -4.70
C VAL A 588 -11.27 -22.80 -4.85
N PHE A 589 -10.28 -22.39 -4.07
CA PHE A 589 -9.00 -23.05 -3.88
C PHE A 589 -8.93 -23.53 -2.44
N ALA A 590 -9.06 -24.84 -2.23
CA ALA A 590 -9.20 -25.48 -0.94
C ALA A 590 -7.94 -26.24 -0.52
N ARG A 591 -7.76 -26.50 0.79
CA ARG A 591 -6.58 -27.22 1.33
C ARG A 591 -5.26 -26.60 0.84
N THR A 592 -5.20 -25.27 0.75
CA THR A 592 -4.01 -24.57 0.25
C THR A 592 -3.11 -24.13 1.40
N GLY A 593 -1.83 -24.44 1.27
CA GLY A 593 -0.77 -23.93 2.14
C GLY A 593 -0.32 -22.49 1.75
N PRO A 594 0.53 -21.84 2.57
CA PRO A 594 0.99 -20.47 2.34
C PRO A 594 1.69 -20.28 0.99
N ASP A 595 2.55 -21.21 0.57
CA ASP A 595 3.28 -21.17 -0.70
C ASP A 595 2.34 -21.30 -1.90
N GLN A 596 1.34 -22.17 -1.79
CA GLN A 596 0.33 -22.37 -2.82
C GLN A 596 -0.57 -21.13 -2.95
N LYS A 597 -0.98 -20.49 -1.82
CA LYS A 597 -1.68 -19.20 -1.83
C LYS A 597 -0.87 -18.15 -2.59
N SER A 598 0.41 -18.01 -2.27
CA SER A 598 1.33 -17.10 -2.93
C SER A 598 1.48 -17.40 -4.42
N ARG A 599 1.60 -18.67 -4.81
CA ARG A 599 1.70 -19.10 -6.21
C ARG A 599 0.45 -18.76 -7.00
N ILE A 600 -0.75 -19.04 -6.47
CA ILE A 600 -2.02 -18.71 -7.10
C ILE A 600 -2.09 -17.19 -7.38
N ILE A 601 -1.77 -16.35 -6.41
CA ILE A 601 -1.76 -14.90 -6.58
C ILE A 601 -0.76 -14.45 -7.66
N LYS A 602 0.47 -15.01 -7.65
CA LYS A 602 1.49 -14.69 -8.67
C LYS A 602 1.03 -15.05 -10.07
N VAL A 603 0.43 -16.23 -10.22
CA VAL A 603 -0.06 -16.73 -11.52
C VAL A 603 -1.30 -15.94 -11.95
N ALA A 604 -2.23 -15.65 -11.04
CA ALA A 604 -3.39 -14.80 -11.32
C ALA A 604 -3.00 -13.45 -11.93
N ARG A 605 -1.93 -12.81 -11.43
CA ARG A 605 -1.40 -11.56 -11.98
C ARG A 605 -0.84 -11.69 -13.40
N ARG A 606 -0.44 -12.90 -13.83
CA ARG A 606 0.03 -13.15 -15.21
C ARG A 606 -1.10 -13.01 -16.22
N THR A 607 -2.36 -13.21 -15.82
CA THR A 607 -3.54 -12.99 -16.68
C THR A 607 -3.66 -11.53 -17.16
N GLY A 608 -2.88 -10.60 -16.59
CA GLY A 608 -2.95 -9.17 -16.88
C GLY A 608 -4.09 -8.43 -16.18
N LYS A 609 -4.85 -9.11 -15.33
CA LYS A 609 -5.85 -8.51 -14.43
C LYS A 609 -5.20 -7.97 -13.17
N ASP A 610 -5.79 -6.93 -12.58
CA ASP A 610 -5.39 -6.42 -11.29
C ASP A 610 -6.00 -7.28 -10.18
N VAL A 611 -5.13 -7.82 -9.34
CA VAL A 611 -5.47 -8.83 -8.33
C VAL A 611 -5.34 -8.24 -6.93
N ALA A 612 -6.41 -8.33 -6.14
CA ALA A 612 -6.38 -8.09 -4.71
C ALA A 612 -6.40 -9.41 -3.93
N PHE A 613 -5.79 -9.40 -2.76
CA PHE A 613 -5.87 -10.49 -1.80
C PHE A 613 -6.26 -9.93 -0.43
N LEU A 614 -7.28 -10.52 0.19
CA LEU A 614 -7.75 -10.20 1.53
C LEU A 614 -7.44 -11.37 2.47
N GLY A 615 -6.61 -11.10 3.50
CA GLY A 615 -6.20 -12.09 4.49
C GLY A 615 -5.84 -11.46 5.83
N ASP A 616 -5.95 -12.21 6.91
CA ASP A 616 -5.71 -11.75 8.28
C ASP A 616 -4.68 -12.60 9.06
N GLY A 617 -4.25 -13.73 8.51
CA GLY A 617 -3.32 -14.66 9.15
C GLY A 617 -1.86 -14.43 8.78
N VAL A 618 -0.95 -15.03 9.57
CA VAL A 618 0.49 -15.10 9.27
C VAL A 618 0.74 -15.76 7.91
N ASN A 619 0.00 -16.82 7.63
CA ASN A 619 0.08 -17.61 6.40
C ASN A 619 -0.30 -16.83 5.15
N ASP A 620 -0.94 -15.67 5.30
CA ASP A 620 -1.39 -14.81 4.20
C ASP A 620 -0.38 -13.73 3.84
N ALA A 621 0.60 -13.45 4.68
CA ALA A 621 1.52 -12.33 4.52
C ALA A 621 2.25 -12.34 3.17
N VAL A 622 2.69 -13.50 2.72
CA VAL A 622 3.38 -13.64 1.43
C VAL A 622 2.43 -13.40 0.26
N ALA A 623 1.19 -13.89 0.34
CA ALA A 623 0.16 -13.68 -0.67
C ALA A 623 -0.28 -12.20 -0.71
N LEU A 624 -0.49 -11.56 0.46
CA LEU A 624 -0.75 -10.12 0.58
C LEU A 624 0.30 -9.28 -0.12
N HIS A 625 1.57 -9.60 0.10
CA HIS A 625 2.68 -8.88 -0.52
C HIS A 625 2.77 -9.09 -2.05
N HIS A 626 2.33 -10.24 -2.56
CA HIS A 626 2.40 -10.56 -4.00
C HIS A 626 1.19 -10.05 -4.78
N ALA A 627 0.08 -9.70 -4.14
CA ALA A 627 -1.06 -9.08 -4.78
C ALA A 627 -0.71 -7.69 -5.36
N ASP A 628 -1.53 -7.16 -6.28
CA ASP A 628 -1.45 -5.75 -6.67
C ASP A 628 -1.92 -4.84 -5.54
N VAL A 629 -2.93 -5.31 -4.79
CA VAL A 629 -3.40 -4.69 -3.54
C VAL A 629 -3.54 -5.76 -2.46
N GLY A 630 -2.67 -5.75 -1.47
CA GLY A 630 -2.83 -6.53 -0.24
C GLY A 630 -3.79 -5.83 0.70
N ILE A 631 -4.79 -6.54 1.20
CA ILE A 631 -5.81 -6.01 2.11
C ILE A 631 -5.81 -6.87 3.37
N SER A 632 -5.72 -6.25 4.54
CA SER A 632 -5.87 -6.94 5.82
C SER A 632 -6.96 -6.29 6.67
N VAL A 633 -7.24 -6.86 7.81
CA VAL A 633 -8.21 -6.34 8.78
C VAL A 633 -7.51 -5.94 10.07
N ASP A 634 -8.10 -5.03 10.85
CA ASP A 634 -7.50 -4.54 12.11
C ASP A 634 -7.25 -5.65 13.15
N SER A 635 -8.12 -6.65 13.17
CA SER A 635 -7.97 -7.83 14.02
C SER A 635 -6.98 -8.88 13.47
N GLY A 636 -6.43 -8.67 12.28
CA GLY A 636 -5.40 -9.53 11.70
C GLY A 636 -4.07 -9.45 12.46
N THR A 637 -3.21 -10.41 12.21
CA THR A 637 -1.86 -10.43 12.78
C THR A 637 -1.06 -9.22 12.32
N ASP A 638 -0.10 -8.78 13.10
CA ASP A 638 0.73 -7.62 12.77
C ASP A 638 1.49 -7.83 11.46
N VAL A 639 1.90 -9.07 11.21
CA VAL A 639 2.54 -9.49 9.96
C VAL A 639 1.61 -9.30 8.75
N ALA A 640 0.36 -9.74 8.86
CA ALA A 640 -0.63 -9.55 7.80
C ALA A 640 -0.91 -8.06 7.58
N LYS A 641 -1.09 -7.30 8.66
CA LYS A 641 -1.23 -5.84 8.59
C LYS A 641 -0.01 -5.17 7.97
N GLU A 642 1.21 -5.61 8.31
CA GLU A 642 2.43 -5.04 7.73
C GLU A 642 2.56 -5.34 6.23
N ALA A 643 2.25 -6.54 5.81
CA ALA A 643 2.29 -6.95 4.41
C ALA A 643 1.22 -6.28 3.55
N ALA A 644 0.12 -5.82 4.15
CA ALA A 644 -1.02 -5.22 3.45
C ALA A 644 -0.76 -3.76 3.05
N ASP A 645 -1.38 -3.34 1.95
CA ASP A 645 -1.43 -1.96 1.47
C ASP A 645 -2.61 -1.18 2.08
N VAL A 646 -3.66 -1.92 2.41
CA VAL A 646 -4.93 -1.41 2.95
C VAL A 646 -5.32 -2.23 4.17
N VAL A 647 -5.78 -1.58 5.22
CA VAL A 647 -6.31 -2.23 6.43
C VAL A 647 -7.74 -1.80 6.64
N LEU A 648 -8.65 -2.76 6.73
CA LEU A 648 -10.05 -2.54 7.08
C LEU A 648 -10.17 -2.49 8.60
N LEU A 649 -10.62 -1.37 9.16
CA LEU A 649 -10.80 -1.21 10.61
C LEU A 649 -12.06 -1.93 11.15
N GLU A 650 -12.91 -2.38 10.26
CA GLU A 650 -14.06 -3.23 10.54
C GLU A 650 -14.02 -4.44 9.60
N LYS A 651 -14.37 -5.62 10.08
CA LYS A 651 -14.43 -6.85 9.29
C LYS A 651 -15.66 -6.87 8.38
N ASP A 652 -15.87 -5.81 7.60
CA ASP A 652 -17.01 -5.66 6.69
C ASP A 652 -16.52 -5.55 5.23
N LEU A 653 -16.92 -6.49 4.40
CA LEU A 653 -16.62 -6.50 2.96
C LEU A 653 -17.35 -5.39 2.18
N GLY A 654 -18.45 -4.86 2.67
CA GLY A 654 -19.17 -3.74 2.07
C GLY A 654 -18.30 -2.48 2.04
N VAL A 655 -17.46 -2.30 3.06
CA VAL A 655 -16.49 -1.23 3.14
C VAL A 655 -15.44 -1.33 2.01
N LEU A 656 -15.09 -2.55 1.59
CA LEU A 656 -14.18 -2.78 0.47
C LEU A 656 -14.82 -2.34 -0.87
N ALA A 657 -16.10 -2.64 -1.10
CA ALA A 657 -16.81 -2.19 -2.31
C ALA A 657 -16.82 -0.65 -2.41
N GLU A 658 -17.00 0.02 -1.28
CA GLU A 658 -16.88 1.48 -1.22
C GLU A 658 -15.45 1.97 -1.50
N GLY A 659 -14.44 1.24 -1.01
CA GLY A 659 -13.03 1.48 -1.32
C GLY A 659 -12.74 1.42 -2.82
N VAL A 660 -13.26 0.41 -3.49
CA VAL A 660 -13.17 0.25 -4.96
C VAL A 660 -13.84 1.43 -5.68
N MET A 661 -15.04 1.83 -5.26
CA MET A 661 -15.73 2.98 -5.87
C MET A 661 -14.95 4.29 -5.68
N GLU A 662 -14.37 4.51 -4.51
CA GLU A 662 -13.58 5.72 -4.25
C GLU A 662 -12.28 5.75 -5.07
N GLY A 663 -11.59 4.62 -5.17
CA GLY A 663 -10.42 4.49 -6.05
C GLY A 663 -10.76 4.82 -7.51
N ARG A 664 -11.88 4.32 -8.03
CA ARG A 664 -12.38 4.64 -9.38
C ARG A 664 -12.74 6.11 -9.55
N ARG A 665 -13.29 6.74 -8.50
CA ARG A 665 -13.60 8.18 -8.50
C ARG A 665 -12.34 9.01 -8.66
N ILE A 666 -11.30 8.68 -7.89
CA ILE A 666 -10.00 9.37 -7.95
C ILE A 666 -9.39 9.22 -9.33
N PHE A 667 -9.32 7.99 -9.85
CA PHE A 667 -8.78 7.74 -11.18
C PHE A 667 -9.56 8.49 -12.27
N ALA A 668 -10.90 8.49 -12.21
CA ALA A 668 -11.73 9.20 -13.17
C ALA A 668 -11.50 10.72 -13.13
N ASN A 669 -11.32 11.32 -11.96
CA ASN A 669 -11.02 12.74 -11.82
C ASN A 669 -9.59 13.05 -12.32
N THR A 670 -8.61 12.20 -12.03
CA THR A 670 -7.27 12.30 -12.61
C THR A 670 -7.32 12.27 -14.14
N MET A 671 -8.12 11.37 -14.74
CA MET A 671 -8.29 11.30 -16.18
C MET A 671 -8.99 12.52 -16.76
N LYS A 672 -9.96 13.15 -16.07
CA LYS A 672 -10.54 14.43 -16.51
C LYS A 672 -9.46 15.50 -16.67
N TYR A 673 -8.57 15.64 -15.68
CA TYR A 673 -7.44 16.56 -15.77
C TYR A 673 -6.54 16.26 -16.97
N VAL A 674 -6.17 14.99 -17.17
CA VAL A 674 -5.31 14.56 -18.28
C VAL A 674 -5.93 14.91 -19.62
N LEU A 675 -7.21 14.62 -19.79
CA LEU A 675 -7.93 14.90 -21.05
C LEU A 675 -8.07 16.40 -21.31
N MET A 676 -8.30 17.18 -20.28
CA MET A 676 -8.35 18.64 -20.40
C MET A 676 -6.99 19.22 -20.75
N ALA A 677 -5.96 18.87 -20.00
CA ALA A 677 -4.61 19.38 -20.23
C ALA A 677 -4.11 19.02 -21.65
N THR A 678 -4.44 17.83 -22.15
CA THR A 678 -4.03 17.42 -23.50
C THR A 678 -4.81 18.10 -24.62
N SER A 679 -6.10 18.38 -24.43
CA SER A 679 -6.89 19.03 -25.48
C SER A 679 -6.64 20.54 -25.56
N SER A 680 -6.74 21.23 -24.41
CA SER A 680 -6.64 22.70 -24.36
C SER A 680 -5.21 23.21 -24.58
N ASN A 681 -4.24 22.64 -23.84
CA ASN A 681 -2.86 23.11 -23.95
C ASN A 681 -2.26 22.79 -25.34
N PHE A 682 -2.57 21.62 -25.90
CA PHE A 682 -2.13 21.27 -27.25
C PHE A 682 -2.73 22.20 -28.29
N GLY A 683 -4.03 22.52 -28.21
CA GLY A 683 -4.72 23.44 -29.09
C GLY A 683 -4.04 24.82 -29.08
N ASN A 684 -3.88 25.42 -27.94
CA ASN A 684 -3.25 26.74 -27.80
C ASN A 684 -1.84 26.81 -28.35
N MET A 685 -1.03 25.78 -28.14
CA MET A 685 0.32 25.78 -28.69
C MET A 685 0.36 25.65 -30.20
N PHE A 686 -0.50 24.79 -30.70
CA PHE A 686 -0.64 24.69 -32.17
C PHE A 686 -1.08 26.02 -32.76
N SER A 687 -2.00 26.74 -32.10
CA SER A 687 -2.42 28.08 -32.51
C SER A 687 -1.30 29.11 -32.37
N ALA A 688 -0.52 29.06 -31.28
CA ALA A 688 0.63 29.94 -31.11
C ALA A 688 1.72 29.68 -32.15
N ALA A 689 1.98 28.41 -32.48
CA ALA A 689 2.92 28.02 -33.52
C ALA A 689 2.45 28.53 -34.90
N GLY A 690 1.18 28.30 -35.23
CA GLY A 690 0.59 28.81 -36.47
C GLY A 690 0.62 30.35 -36.57
N ALA A 691 0.17 31.01 -35.49
CA ALA A 691 0.19 32.49 -35.43
C ALA A 691 1.59 33.09 -35.63
N SER A 692 2.62 32.40 -35.09
CA SER A 692 4.01 32.84 -35.25
C SER A 692 4.49 32.86 -36.69
N VAL A 693 3.87 32.07 -37.58
CA VAL A 693 4.25 31.97 -38.98
C VAL A 693 3.73 33.17 -39.81
N PHE A 694 2.50 33.64 -39.55
CA PHE A 694 1.87 34.67 -40.41
C PHE A 694 1.73 36.07 -39.78
N LEU A 695 1.81 36.19 -38.46
CA LEU A 695 1.78 37.50 -37.79
C LEU A 695 3.13 38.18 -37.88
N SER A 696 3.14 39.50 -38.01
CA SER A 696 4.36 40.33 -37.99
C SER A 696 4.84 40.66 -36.56
N PHE A 697 4.04 40.33 -35.55
CA PHE A 697 4.29 40.60 -34.15
C PHE A 697 4.05 39.32 -33.31
N LEU A 698 4.55 39.30 -32.06
CA LEU A 698 4.28 38.18 -31.15
C LEU A 698 2.79 38.13 -30.84
N PRO A 699 2.15 36.96 -31.01
CA PRO A 699 0.68 36.83 -30.87
C PRO A 699 0.21 37.02 -29.43
N MET A 700 1.09 36.81 -28.43
CA MET A 700 0.87 37.07 -27.01
C MET A 700 2.20 37.40 -26.36
N LEU A 701 2.20 38.21 -25.30
CA LEU A 701 3.43 38.47 -24.53
C LEU A 701 3.74 37.26 -23.61
N PRO A 702 5.01 37.00 -23.31
CA PRO A 702 5.39 35.93 -22.37
C PRO A 702 4.69 36.04 -21.02
N SER A 703 4.55 37.24 -20.49
CA SER A 703 3.82 37.53 -19.25
C SER A 703 2.34 37.16 -19.34
N GLN A 704 1.71 37.45 -20.48
CA GLN A 704 0.31 37.10 -20.71
C GLN A 704 0.08 35.59 -20.83
N ILE A 705 0.99 34.86 -21.49
CA ILE A 705 0.95 33.40 -21.57
C ILE A 705 1.04 32.78 -20.18
N LEU A 706 2.00 33.22 -19.36
CA LEU A 706 2.17 32.73 -18.00
C LEU A 706 0.97 33.04 -17.13
N LEU A 707 0.38 34.24 -17.28
CA LEU A 707 -0.82 34.62 -16.54
C LEU A 707 -2.03 33.79 -16.98
N ASN A 708 -2.19 33.52 -18.29
CA ASN A 708 -3.22 32.62 -18.81
C ASN A 708 -3.09 31.23 -18.21
N ASN A 709 -1.87 30.69 -18.16
CA ASN A 709 -1.60 29.41 -17.55
C ASN A 709 -1.88 29.38 -16.04
N LEU A 710 -1.54 30.44 -15.31
CA LEU A 710 -1.85 30.57 -13.89
C LEU A 710 -3.35 30.53 -13.62
N LEU A 711 -4.13 31.29 -14.37
CA LEU A 711 -5.59 31.33 -14.26
C LEU A 711 -6.20 29.97 -14.64
N TYR A 712 -5.75 29.38 -15.74
CA TYR A 712 -6.20 28.07 -16.20
C TYR A 712 -5.89 26.97 -15.16
N ASN A 713 -4.66 26.92 -14.65
CA ASN A 713 -4.24 25.97 -13.63
C ASN A 713 -5.06 26.14 -12.34
N THR A 714 -5.38 27.38 -11.97
CA THR A 714 -6.27 27.66 -10.82
C THR A 714 -7.66 27.05 -11.06
N GLY A 715 -8.20 27.17 -12.26
CA GLY A 715 -9.47 26.55 -12.66
C GLY A 715 -9.47 25.03 -12.50
N GLN A 716 -8.35 24.38 -12.79
CA GLN A 716 -8.22 22.93 -12.72
C GLN A 716 -8.14 22.36 -11.29
N LEU A 717 -7.76 23.15 -10.29
CA LEU A 717 -7.72 22.72 -8.89
C LEU A 717 -9.08 22.28 -8.34
N ALA A 718 -10.17 22.63 -9.01
CA ALA A 718 -11.50 22.16 -8.65
C ALA A 718 -11.81 20.72 -9.12
N ILE A 719 -11.04 20.15 -10.07
CA ILE A 719 -11.30 18.83 -10.66
C ILE A 719 -11.40 17.70 -9.63
N PRO A 720 -10.51 17.60 -8.62
CA PRO A 720 -10.60 16.54 -7.59
C PRO A 720 -11.94 16.51 -6.85
N THR A 721 -12.65 17.64 -6.78
CA THR A 721 -13.93 17.77 -6.09
C THR A 721 -15.13 17.40 -6.98
N ASP A 722 -14.91 17.14 -8.26
CA ASP A 722 -15.99 16.95 -9.22
C ASP A 722 -16.70 15.60 -9.06
N ARG A 723 -17.96 15.57 -9.42
CA ARG A 723 -18.78 14.35 -9.42
C ARG A 723 -18.40 13.48 -10.60
N VAL A 724 -18.34 12.17 -10.36
CA VAL A 724 -18.04 11.16 -11.37
C VAL A 724 -19.32 10.47 -11.80
N ASP A 725 -19.45 10.26 -13.11
CA ASP A 725 -20.62 9.59 -13.68
C ASP A 725 -20.63 8.09 -13.25
N PRO A 726 -21.80 7.51 -12.95
CA PRO A 726 -21.90 6.12 -12.48
C PRO A 726 -21.28 5.09 -13.42
N GLU A 727 -21.30 5.33 -14.73
CA GLU A 727 -20.69 4.43 -15.72
C GLU A 727 -19.17 4.33 -15.58
N ALA A 728 -18.52 5.40 -15.12
CA ALA A 728 -17.08 5.40 -14.87
C ALA A 728 -16.71 4.68 -13.56
N LEU A 729 -17.68 4.52 -12.64
CA LEU A 729 -17.51 3.77 -11.39
C LEU A 729 -17.82 2.29 -11.56
N ALA A 730 -18.62 1.90 -12.56
CA ALA A 730 -19.11 0.53 -12.71
C ALA A 730 -18.04 -0.46 -13.16
N ARG A 731 -16.96 -0.01 -13.78
CA ARG A 731 -15.90 -0.87 -14.35
C ARG A 731 -14.51 -0.33 -14.04
N PRO A 732 -13.51 -1.22 -13.88
CA PRO A 732 -12.13 -0.81 -13.73
C PRO A 732 -11.66 -0.04 -14.96
N ALA A 733 -10.83 0.97 -14.75
CA ALA A 733 -10.25 1.81 -15.80
C ALA A 733 -8.72 1.76 -15.73
N ALA A 734 -8.06 1.77 -16.88
CA ALA A 734 -6.61 1.73 -16.97
C ALA A 734 -6.08 2.90 -17.82
N TRP A 735 -4.80 3.23 -17.65
CA TRP A 735 -4.11 4.18 -18.50
C TRP A 735 -4.04 3.68 -19.95
N ASP A 736 -4.74 4.34 -20.86
CA ASP A 736 -4.67 4.07 -22.29
C ASP A 736 -4.06 5.26 -23.05
N MET A 737 -2.77 5.13 -23.37
CA MET A 737 -2.04 6.17 -24.11
C MET A 737 -2.54 6.33 -25.53
N LYS A 738 -3.14 5.28 -26.15
CA LYS A 738 -3.72 5.39 -27.50
C LYS A 738 -4.99 6.23 -27.45
N PHE A 739 -5.82 6.01 -26.43
CA PHE A 739 -7.01 6.79 -26.17
C PHE A 739 -6.68 8.26 -25.94
N ILE A 740 -5.69 8.57 -25.08
CA ILE A 740 -5.25 9.94 -24.78
C ILE A 740 -4.75 10.63 -26.04
N ARG A 741 -3.88 9.98 -26.83
CA ARG A 741 -3.38 10.54 -28.10
C ARG A 741 -4.50 10.82 -29.08
N ARG A 742 -5.44 9.88 -29.26
CA ARG A 742 -6.59 10.06 -30.13
C ARG A 742 -7.48 11.20 -29.65
N PHE A 743 -7.68 11.31 -28.33
CA PHE A 743 -8.43 12.43 -27.74
C PHE A 743 -7.77 13.76 -28.06
N MET A 744 -6.47 13.88 -27.82
CA MET A 744 -5.67 15.06 -28.14
C MET A 744 -5.76 15.43 -29.62
N SER A 745 -5.65 14.44 -30.53
CA SER A 745 -5.70 14.68 -32.01
C SER A 745 -7.07 15.08 -32.50
N VAL A 746 -8.15 14.82 -31.77
CA VAL A 746 -9.51 15.21 -32.13
C VAL A 746 -9.88 16.57 -31.53
N PHE A 747 -9.67 16.74 -30.23
CA PHE A 747 -10.14 17.91 -29.49
C PHE A 747 -9.19 19.10 -29.56
N GLY A 748 -7.86 18.85 -29.67
CA GLY A 748 -6.89 19.94 -29.86
C GLY A 748 -7.14 20.79 -31.08
N PRO A 749 -7.22 20.22 -32.29
CA PRO A 749 -7.54 20.99 -33.52
C PRO A 749 -8.88 21.71 -33.45
N VAL A 750 -9.91 21.16 -32.75
CA VAL A 750 -11.18 21.86 -32.55
C VAL A 750 -10.97 23.17 -31.80
N SER A 751 -10.15 23.18 -30.73
CA SER A 751 -9.79 24.41 -30.02
C SER A 751 -9.07 25.39 -30.93
N SER A 752 -8.06 24.93 -31.68
CA SER A 752 -7.27 25.77 -32.57
C SER A 752 -8.10 26.46 -33.67
N ILE A 753 -9.14 25.82 -34.15
CA ILE A 753 -10.06 26.45 -35.16
C ILE A 753 -10.65 27.75 -34.59
N PHE A 754 -11.03 27.76 -33.32
CA PHE A 754 -11.60 28.93 -32.66
C PHE A 754 -10.55 30.00 -32.37
N ASP A 755 -9.32 29.62 -32.01
CA ASP A 755 -8.21 30.55 -31.93
C ASP A 755 -7.98 31.25 -33.27
N PHE A 756 -7.89 30.50 -34.40
CA PHE A 756 -7.72 31.10 -35.73
C PHE A 756 -8.92 31.92 -36.15
N LEU A 757 -10.13 31.55 -35.79
CA LEU A 757 -11.33 32.34 -36.01
C LEU A 757 -11.26 33.67 -35.22
N THR A 758 -10.76 33.63 -33.99
CA THR A 758 -10.50 34.83 -33.21
C THR A 758 -9.42 35.69 -33.87
N PHE A 759 -8.35 35.11 -34.41
CA PHE A 759 -7.32 35.86 -35.12
C PHE A 759 -7.91 36.57 -36.35
N TRP A 760 -8.70 35.85 -37.15
CA TRP A 760 -9.40 36.46 -38.29
C TRP A 760 -10.38 37.55 -37.83
N MET A 761 -11.17 37.33 -36.82
CA MET A 761 -12.09 38.31 -36.25
C MET A 761 -11.36 39.57 -35.76
N MET A 762 -10.27 39.43 -35.01
CA MET A 762 -9.49 40.59 -34.52
C MET A 762 -8.86 41.38 -35.65
N LEU A 763 -8.26 40.71 -36.64
CA LEU A 763 -7.51 41.36 -37.71
C LEU A 763 -8.42 41.91 -38.81
N SER A 764 -9.45 41.15 -39.23
CA SER A 764 -10.22 41.46 -40.40
C SER A 764 -11.56 42.13 -40.10
N VAL A 765 -12.19 41.85 -38.96
CA VAL A 765 -13.49 42.41 -38.60
C VAL A 765 -13.32 43.62 -37.65
N LEU A 766 -12.49 43.49 -36.62
CA LEU A 766 -12.28 44.55 -35.63
C LEU A 766 -11.09 45.48 -35.99
N HIS A 767 -10.27 45.12 -36.99
CA HIS A 767 -9.06 45.85 -37.41
C HIS A 767 -8.14 46.17 -36.21
N ALA A 768 -8.01 45.24 -35.30
CA ALA A 768 -7.31 45.40 -34.07
C ALA A 768 -5.79 45.59 -34.24
N GLY A 769 -5.23 46.52 -33.50
CA GLY A 769 -3.78 46.67 -33.40
C GLY A 769 -3.14 45.53 -32.59
N PRO A 770 -1.81 45.43 -32.57
CA PRO A 770 -1.10 44.33 -31.92
C PRO A 770 -1.47 44.15 -30.44
N THR A 771 -1.67 45.22 -29.69
CA THR A 771 -2.01 45.15 -28.24
C THR A 771 -3.44 44.67 -28.04
N GLU A 772 -4.37 45.16 -28.83
CA GLU A 772 -5.77 44.77 -28.84
C GLU A 772 -5.92 43.30 -29.25
N PHE A 773 -5.20 42.89 -30.31
CA PHE A 773 -5.14 41.49 -30.74
C PHE A 773 -4.69 40.55 -29.57
N ARG A 774 -3.59 40.90 -28.91
CA ARG A 774 -3.07 40.12 -27.77
C ARG A 774 -4.09 40.01 -26.64
N THR A 775 -4.76 41.15 -26.35
CA THR A 775 -5.81 41.16 -25.33
C THR A 775 -6.99 40.29 -25.72
N GLY A 776 -7.45 40.38 -26.96
CA GLY A 776 -8.57 39.61 -27.50
C GLY A 776 -8.28 38.11 -27.45
N TRP A 777 -7.12 37.68 -27.90
CA TRP A 777 -6.74 36.27 -27.85
C TRP A 777 -6.54 35.79 -26.42
N PHE A 778 -5.99 36.59 -25.53
CA PHE A 778 -5.87 36.22 -24.08
C PHE A 778 -7.25 35.96 -23.47
N VAL A 779 -8.23 36.86 -23.68
CA VAL A 779 -9.57 36.70 -23.11
C VAL A 779 -10.31 35.53 -23.74
N GLU A 780 -10.20 35.32 -25.03
CA GLU A 780 -10.80 34.16 -25.71
C GLU A 780 -10.17 32.86 -25.23
N SER A 781 -8.85 32.78 -25.20
CA SER A 781 -8.11 31.61 -24.80
C SER A 781 -8.48 31.17 -23.37
N ILE A 782 -8.52 32.10 -22.39
CA ILE A 782 -8.92 31.73 -21.03
C ILE A 782 -10.38 31.30 -20.95
N ALA A 783 -11.28 31.91 -21.74
CA ALA A 783 -12.69 31.54 -21.77
C ALA A 783 -12.89 30.15 -22.35
N THR A 784 -12.32 29.83 -23.52
CA THR A 784 -12.46 28.56 -24.21
C THR A 784 -11.81 27.44 -23.43
N GLN A 785 -10.58 27.62 -22.93
CA GLN A 785 -9.84 26.62 -22.15
C GLN A 785 -10.50 26.29 -20.81
N THR A 786 -11.06 27.27 -20.10
CA THR A 786 -11.68 27.02 -18.80
C THR A 786 -13.10 26.48 -18.92
N LEU A 787 -13.90 26.99 -19.86
CA LEU A 787 -15.32 26.60 -19.99
C LEU A 787 -15.50 25.23 -20.66
N VAL A 788 -14.58 24.80 -21.49
CA VAL A 788 -14.62 23.46 -22.12
C VAL A 788 -14.58 22.33 -21.08
N VAL A 789 -14.10 22.61 -19.86
CA VAL A 789 -14.12 21.65 -18.75
C VAL A 789 -15.51 21.08 -18.52
N TYR A 790 -16.55 21.90 -18.64
CA TYR A 790 -17.93 21.47 -18.42
C TYR A 790 -18.40 20.41 -19.41
N VAL A 791 -17.87 20.42 -20.63
CA VAL A 791 -18.17 19.43 -21.67
C VAL A 791 -17.30 18.18 -21.52
N ILE A 792 -16.00 18.36 -21.34
CA ILE A 792 -15.02 17.26 -21.32
C ILE A 792 -15.12 16.41 -20.04
N ARG A 793 -15.51 17.00 -18.90
CA ARG A 793 -15.58 16.33 -17.60
C ARG A 793 -16.51 15.12 -17.55
N THR A 794 -17.45 15.02 -18.48
CA THR A 794 -18.49 13.98 -18.48
C THR A 794 -18.73 13.42 -19.88
N ARG A 795 -19.07 12.14 -19.95
CA ARG A 795 -19.56 11.51 -21.20
C ARG A 795 -21.04 11.80 -21.48
N ARG A 796 -21.76 12.24 -20.44
CA ARG A 796 -23.18 12.59 -20.50
C ARG A 796 -23.35 14.04 -20.98
N ILE A 797 -24.61 14.44 -21.22
CA ILE A 797 -24.94 15.84 -21.54
C ILE A 797 -24.67 16.69 -20.29
N PRO A 798 -23.76 17.71 -20.38
CA PRO A 798 -23.41 18.56 -19.27
C PRO A 798 -24.63 19.27 -18.67
N PHE A 799 -24.57 19.57 -17.38
CA PHE A 799 -25.60 20.24 -16.58
C PHE A 799 -26.94 19.50 -16.48
N PHE A 800 -27.43 18.89 -17.57
CA PHE A 800 -28.73 18.18 -17.58
C PHE A 800 -28.63 16.77 -17.00
N LYS A 801 -27.67 15.96 -17.51
CA LYS A 801 -27.51 14.57 -17.07
C LYS A 801 -26.31 14.35 -16.14
N SER A 802 -25.39 15.32 -16.05
CA SER A 802 -24.24 15.31 -15.15
C SER A 802 -23.97 16.73 -14.66
N ARG A 803 -24.24 16.97 -13.38
CA ARG A 803 -24.05 18.28 -12.73
C ARG A 803 -22.65 18.38 -12.15
N PRO A 804 -21.91 19.47 -12.42
CA PRO A 804 -20.63 19.70 -11.77
C PRO A 804 -20.79 19.90 -10.25
N SER A 805 -19.72 19.70 -9.50
CA SER A 805 -19.67 20.14 -8.10
C SER A 805 -19.67 21.67 -8.04
N LEU A 806 -20.02 22.23 -6.88
CA LEU A 806 -20.03 23.69 -6.70
C LEU A 806 -18.64 24.32 -6.94
N PRO A 807 -17.53 23.80 -6.37
CA PRO A 807 -16.20 24.31 -6.70
C PRO A 807 -15.89 24.20 -8.20
N MET A 808 -16.29 23.09 -8.82
CA MET A 808 -16.08 22.87 -10.27
C MET A 808 -16.89 23.85 -11.14
N LEU A 809 -18.00 24.38 -10.63
CA LEU A 809 -18.77 25.43 -11.29
C LEU A 809 -18.13 26.81 -11.08
N LEU A 810 -17.76 27.15 -9.86
CA LEU A 810 -17.36 28.50 -9.48
C LEU A 810 -15.92 28.84 -9.90
N VAL A 811 -14.96 27.91 -9.72
CA VAL A 811 -13.54 28.22 -9.89
C VAL A 811 -13.17 28.42 -11.36
N PRO A 812 -13.53 27.54 -12.32
CA PRO A 812 -13.28 27.79 -13.73
C PRO A 812 -14.03 29.01 -14.27
N THR A 813 -15.30 29.19 -13.88
CA THR A 813 -16.07 30.38 -14.31
C THR A 813 -15.45 31.65 -13.75
N GLY A 814 -15.01 31.63 -12.49
CA GLY A 814 -14.31 32.74 -11.86
C GLY A 814 -13.00 33.09 -12.56
N ALA A 815 -12.22 32.07 -12.95
CA ALA A 815 -10.98 32.27 -13.70
C ALA A 815 -11.23 32.94 -15.07
N ALA A 816 -12.26 32.47 -15.82
CA ALA A 816 -12.66 33.09 -17.07
C ALA A 816 -13.11 34.55 -16.89
N LEU A 817 -13.90 34.81 -15.85
CA LEU A 817 -14.38 36.14 -15.52
C LEU A 817 -13.25 37.11 -15.13
N VAL A 818 -12.30 36.65 -14.32
CA VAL A 818 -11.10 37.42 -13.99
C VAL A 818 -10.32 37.76 -15.25
N GLY A 819 -10.12 36.78 -16.14
CA GLY A 819 -9.46 37.04 -17.42
C GLY A 819 -10.17 38.07 -18.30
N ALA A 820 -11.50 38.06 -18.33
CA ALA A 820 -12.31 39.01 -19.09
C ALA A 820 -12.32 40.42 -18.47
N ILE A 821 -12.24 40.55 -17.14
CA ILE A 821 -12.26 41.84 -16.45
C ILE A 821 -10.87 42.50 -16.41
N LEU A 822 -9.80 41.70 -16.42
CA LEU A 822 -8.43 42.16 -16.24
C LEU A 822 -8.02 43.33 -17.17
N PRO A 823 -8.41 43.36 -18.47
CA PRO A 823 -8.13 44.49 -19.37
C PRO A 823 -8.73 45.83 -18.95
N TYR A 824 -9.69 45.83 -18.02
CA TYR A 824 -10.38 47.04 -17.54
C TYR A 824 -9.90 47.48 -16.15
N THR A 825 -8.90 46.78 -15.62
CA THR A 825 -8.33 47.06 -14.28
C THR A 825 -7.12 48.00 -14.37
N GLY A 826 -6.71 48.59 -13.27
CA GLY A 826 -5.47 49.36 -13.20
C GLY A 826 -4.19 48.57 -13.53
N LEU A 827 -4.26 47.24 -13.59
CA LEU A 827 -3.16 46.35 -13.99
C LEU A 827 -3.03 46.21 -15.52
N ALA A 828 -4.03 46.63 -16.28
CA ALA A 828 -4.08 46.42 -17.74
C ALA A 828 -2.81 46.93 -18.44
N ASN A 829 -2.44 48.20 -18.20
CA ASN A 829 -1.28 48.81 -18.85
C ASN A 829 0.03 48.10 -18.48
N LEU A 830 0.16 47.65 -17.20
CA LEU A 830 1.34 46.94 -16.74
C LEU A 830 1.50 45.58 -17.42
N LEU A 831 0.39 44.91 -17.69
CA LEU A 831 0.35 43.57 -18.29
C LEU A 831 0.26 43.63 -19.83
N GLY A 832 0.27 44.84 -20.43
CA GLY A 832 0.17 45.02 -21.85
C GLY A 832 -1.21 44.72 -22.44
N PHE A 833 -2.27 44.94 -21.65
CA PHE A 833 -3.66 44.82 -22.09
C PHE A 833 -4.27 46.19 -22.44
N THR A 834 -5.30 46.16 -23.24
CA THR A 834 -6.13 47.31 -23.60
C THR A 834 -7.60 46.92 -23.52
N PRO A 835 -8.50 47.81 -23.14
CA PRO A 835 -9.94 47.55 -23.17
C PRO A 835 -10.39 47.12 -24.55
N LEU A 836 -11.28 46.12 -24.58
CA LEU A 836 -11.85 45.57 -25.83
C LEU A 836 -13.24 46.16 -26.08
N PRO A 837 -13.64 46.32 -27.33
CA PRO A 837 -14.97 46.83 -27.67
C PRO A 837 -16.07 45.81 -27.27
N THR A 838 -17.26 46.32 -26.93
CA THR A 838 -18.41 45.47 -26.55
C THR A 838 -18.75 44.44 -27.64
N ALA A 839 -18.57 44.81 -28.93
CA ALA A 839 -18.75 43.90 -30.05
C ALA A 839 -17.90 42.62 -29.94
N PHE A 840 -16.67 42.74 -29.40
CA PHE A 840 -15.82 41.59 -29.16
C PHE A 840 -16.48 40.58 -28.21
N PHE A 841 -17.03 41.03 -27.06
CA PHE A 841 -17.64 40.14 -26.06
C PHE A 841 -18.92 39.48 -26.61
N LEU A 842 -19.70 40.15 -27.46
CA LEU A 842 -20.87 39.55 -28.10
C LEU A 842 -20.44 38.43 -29.07
N LEU A 843 -19.40 38.69 -29.86
CA LEU A 843 -18.85 37.71 -30.80
C LEU A 843 -18.18 36.56 -30.03
N LEU A 844 -17.40 36.87 -29.01
CA LEU A 844 -16.77 35.87 -28.13
C LEU A 844 -17.84 34.96 -27.52
N PHE A 845 -18.92 35.52 -26.95
CA PHE A 845 -20.00 34.74 -26.39
C PHE A 845 -20.60 33.76 -27.40
N ALA A 846 -20.91 34.26 -28.61
CA ALA A 846 -21.42 33.42 -29.69
C ALA A 846 -20.41 32.31 -30.08
N MET A 847 -19.13 32.65 -30.18
CA MET A 847 -18.06 31.71 -30.49
C MET A 847 -17.91 30.65 -29.41
N VAL A 848 -17.91 31.01 -28.14
CA VAL A 848 -17.82 30.05 -27.02
C VAL A 848 -19.01 29.08 -27.02
N VAL A 849 -20.23 29.59 -27.28
CA VAL A 849 -21.41 28.71 -27.39
C VAL A 849 -21.25 27.72 -28.53
N VAL A 850 -20.86 28.19 -29.72
CA VAL A 850 -20.63 27.32 -30.91
C VAL A 850 -19.49 26.32 -30.63
N TYR A 851 -18.40 26.77 -29.98
CA TYR A 851 -17.30 25.92 -29.56
C TYR A 851 -17.75 24.78 -28.65
N LEU A 852 -18.47 25.10 -27.57
CA LEU A 852 -18.96 24.09 -26.63
C LEU A 852 -19.93 23.10 -27.29
N LEU A 853 -20.79 23.58 -28.23
CA LEU A 853 -21.67 22.71 -29.01
C LEU A 853 -20.87 21.78 -29.93
N LEU A 854 -19.85 22.31 -30.61
CA LEU A 854 -18.99 21.53 -31.49
C LEU A 854 -18.19 20.48 -30.72
N VAL A 855 -17.65 20.84 -29.55
CA VAL A 855 -16.96 19.89 -28.65
C VAL A 855 -17.92 18.82 -28.16
N GLU A 856 -19.18 19.16 -27.83
CA GLU A 856 -20.21 18.19 -27.44
C GLU A 856 -20.52 17.22 -28.60
N LEU A 857 -20.66 17.72 -29.80
CA LEU A 857 -20.88 16.90 -31.01
C LEU A 857 -19.67 15.99 -31.29
N ALA A 858 -18.45 16.52 -31.21
CA ALA A 858 -17.23 15.77 -31.38
C ALA A 858 -17.14 14.67 -30.31
N LYS A 859 -17.49 14.98 -29.04
CA LYS A 859 -17.53 14.06 -27.91
C LYS A 859 -18.51 12.91 -28.16
N THR A 860 -19.74 13.20 -28.57
CA THR A 860 -20.74 12.16 -28.84
C THR A 860 -20.31 11.23 -29.98
N ARG A 861 -19.65 11.76 -31.02
CA ARG A 861 -19.11 10.95 -32.10
C ARG A 861 -17.88 10.15 -31.67
N PHE A 862 -16.99 10.76 -30.87
CA PHE A 862 -15.75 10.13 -30.37
C PHE A 862 -16.05 8.88 -29.52
N TYR A 863 -17.03 8.97 -28.63
CA TYR A 863 -17.40 7.85 -27.72
C TYR A 863 -18.35 6.83 -28.35
N ARG A 864 -18.93 7.08 -29.51
CA ARG A 864 -19.75 6.08 -30.26
C ARG A 864 -18.91 4.93 -30.84
N THR A 865 -17.64 5.16 -31.15
CA THR A 865 -16.75 4.10 -31.64
C THR A 865 -16.32 3.21 -30.47
N PRO A 866 -16.69 1.89 -30.49
CA PRO A 866 -16.28 0.97 -29.42
C PRO A 866 -14.74 0.93 -29.37
N HIS A 867 -14.19 1.13 -28.16
CA HIS A 867 -12.76 0.91 -27.92
C HIS A 867 -12.62 -0.50 -27.38
N ALA A 868 -12.04 -1.39 -28.17
CA ALA A 868 -11.47 -2.62 -27.65
C ALA A 868 -10.33 -2.20 -26.70
N ARG A 869 -10.39 -2.63 -25.43
CA ARG A 869 -9.27 -2.48 -24.50
C ARG A 869 -8.04 -3.07 -25.17
N SER A 870 -6.98 -2.28 -25.31
CA SER A 870 -5.70 -2.84 -25.72
C SER A 870 -5.25 -3.79 -24.61
N PRO A 871 -4.91 -5.07 -24.92
CA PRO A 871 -4.31 -5.96 -23.95
C PRO A 871 -3.09 -5.26 -23.33
N ARG A 872 -2.96 -5.30 -22.02
CA ARG A 872 -1.70 -4.88 -21.39
C ARG A 872 -0.58 -5.70 -22.00
N PRO A 873 0.55 -5.09 -22.42
CA PRO A 873 1.69 -5.87 -22.86
C PRO A 873 2.09 -6.75 -21.67
N ALA A 874 2.10 -8.06 -21.87
CA ALA A 874 2.59 -9.01 -20.91
C ALA A 874 4.02 -8.61 -20.55
N THR A 875 4.24 -8.18 -19.31
CA THR A 875 5.59 -7.88 -18.83
C THR A 875 6.38 -9.16 -18.79
N SER A 876 7.58 -9.20 -19.39
CA SER A 876 8.40 -10.40 -19.43
C SER A 876 8.68 -10.89 -18.00
N HIS A 877 8.87 -12.20 -17.86
CA HIS A 877 9.17 -12.83 -16.55
C HIS A 877 10.40 -12.20 -15.90
N ALA A 878 11.41 -11.82 -16.68
CA ALA A 878 12.61 -11.13 -16.21
C ALA A 878 12.30 -9.72 -15.65
N GLU A 879 11.45 -8.94 -16.33
CA GLU A 879 11.05 -7.61 -15.81
C GLU A 879 10.18 -7.70 -14.57
N ARG A 880 9.42 -8.80 -14.40
CA ARG A 880 8.62 -9.04 -13.20
C ARG A 880 9.49 -9.46 -12.03
N LEU A 881 10.47 -10.33 -12.24
CA LEU A 881 11.44 -10.77 -11.24
C LEU A 881 12.31 -9.58 -10.79
N GLU A 882 12.79 -8.77 -11.73
CA GLU A 882 13.54 -7.56 -11.44
C GLU A 882 12.70 -6.53 -10.66
N ARG A 883 11.40 -6.40 -10.96
CA ARG A 883 10.47 -5.56 -10.16
C ARG A 883 10.25 -6.13 -8.76
N LEU A 884 10.17 -7.44 -8.60
CA LEU A 884 10.00 -8.10 -7.30
C LEU A 884 11.26 -7.95 -6.42
N ILE A 885 12.43 -8.20 -7.01
CA ILE A 885 13.71 -7.99 -6.34
C ILE A 885 13.89 -6.51 -6.00
N ARG A 886 13.56 -5.62 -6.91
CA ARG A 886 13.58 -4.17 -6.66
C ARG A 886 12.54 -3.73 -5.63
N ARG A 887 11.33 -4.32 -5.58
CA ARG A 887 10.32 -4.05 -4.54
C ARG A 887 10.80 -4.48 -3.15
N ARG A 888 11.43 -5.64 -3.02
CA ARG A 888 12.02 -6.08 -1.75
C ARG A 888 13.27 -5.28 -1.37
N ALA A 889 14.17 -5.06 -2.31
CA ALA A 889 15.34 -4.23 -2.10
C ALA A 889 14.97 -2.76 -1.82
N SER A 890 13.89 -2.25 -2.41
CA SER A 890 13.47 -0.86 -2.32
C SER A 890 12.89 -0.45 -0.97
N ARG A 891 12.51 -1.40 -0.12
CA ARG A 891 12.16 -1.08 1.28
C ARG A 891 13.38 -0.69 2.12
N PHE A 892 14.59 -1.02 1.67
CA PHE A 892 15.80 -1.02 2.49
C PHE A 892 16.98 -0.23 1.92
N ILE A 893 16.95 0.31 0.67
CA ILE A 893 18.14 0.91 0.03
C ILE A 893 18.11 2.45 0.02
N ARG A 894 19.07 3.06 0.70
CA ARG A 894 19.47 4.47 0.57
C ARG A 894 20.75 4.54 -0.27
N HIS A 895 20.82 5.35 -1.32
CA HIS A 895 22.06 5.54 -2.08
C HIS A 895 23.04 6.46 -1.34
N PRO A 896 24.31 6.09 -1.21
CA PRO A 896 25.36 7.05 -0.93
C PRO A 896 25.62 7.91 -2.18
N GLY A 897 25.80 9.22 -1.98
CA GLY A 897 26.16 10.14 -3.03
C GLY A 897 27.53 9.79 -3.63
N PRO A 898 27.88 10.31 -4.83
CA PRO A 898 29.11 9.98 -5.52
C PRO A 898 30.32 10.43 -4.69
N ARG A 899 31.24 9.54 -4.43
CA ARG A 899 32.60 9.87 -4.02
C ARG A 899 33.40 10.18 -5.28
N ASP A 900 33.94 11.38 -5.32
CA ASP A 900 34.99 11.76 -6.27
C ASP A 900 36.25 10.92 -6.06
N GLY A 901 36.83 10.46 -7.16
CA GLY A 901 38.27 10.18 -7.35
C GLY A 901 38.75 8.81 -6.94
N ASP A 902 38.86 7.89 -7.86
CA ASP A 902 40.21 7.43 -8.21
C ASP A 902 40.25 6.75 -9.59
N SER A 903 41.15 7.25 -10.41
CA SER A 903 41.50 6.71 -11.71
C SER A 903 42.57 5.64 -11.53
N SER A 904 42.37 4.43 -12.00
CA SER A 904 43.47 3.65 -12.58
C SER A 904 42.92 2.48 -13.40
N SER A 905 43.36 2.50 -14.63
CA SER A 905 43.36 1.51 -15.70
C SER A 905 43.54 0.06 -15.27
N THR A 906 42.82 -0.84 -15.92
CA THR A 906 43.48 -1.88 -16.75
C THR A 906 42.44 -2.62 -17.59
N ARG A 907 42.89 -2.93 -18.79
CA ARG A 907 42.23 -3.59 -19.92
C ARG A 907 41.84 -5.05 -19.65
N ASP A 908 40.74 -5.44 -20.22
CA ASP A 908 40.39 -6.63 -21.06
C ASP A 908 41.32 -7.87 -21.01
N PRO A 909 40.90 -9.10 -21.35
CA PRO A 909 39.96 -9.43 -22.44
C PRO A 909 39.04 -10.68 -22.24
N ASP A 910 38.03 -10.76 -23.15
CA ASP A 910 37.42 -11.95 -23.79
C ASP A 910 37.28 -13.30 -23.04
N VAL A 911 36.07 -13.81 -23.03
CA VAL A 911 35.56 -15.10 -23.51
C VAL A 911 34.03 -15.12 -23.32
N GLY A 912 33.26 -15.18 -24.24
CA GLY A 912 32.48 -15.94 -25.14
C GLY A 912 31.83 -17.20 -24.57
N LEU A 913 30.56 -17.14 -24.37
CA LEU A 913 29.48 -18.07 -24.76
C LEU A 913 28.16 -17.61 -24.22
#